data_90b5201e105acaa1e9dcfe45f9ae9d1f
#
_entry.id   90b5201e105acaa1e9dcfe45f9ae9d1f
#
_cell.length_a   1.000
_cell.length_b   1.000
_cell.length_c   1.000
_cell.angle_alpha   90.00
_cell.angle_beta   90.00
_cell.angle_gamma   90.00
#
_symmetry.space_group_name_H-M   'P 1'
#
loop_
_entity.id
_entity.type
_entity.pdbx_description
1 polymer ?
#
loop_
_entity_poly.entity_id
_entity_poly.type
_entity_poly.pdbx_seq_one_letter_code
_entity_poly.pdbx_strand_id
1 'polypeptide(L)'
;MANIERFYTKFHPTSYQIKLAISRETKEIKGTTTITGEALSSQIDIHQKDLQIEELRVDGTAGDFTVDQAAEAIHVKLPRIGTVTLEIKYTTKLTDTMMGIYPSYYEVNGETKQLVGTQFETTFARQAFPCVDEPEAKATFDLAIKFDEHPGEVVLSNMPETKVEDGYHYFERTVKMSTYLIAFAFGDLQSKQTKTKSGVQVGVFATKAHQPQELDFALDIAKRAIEFYEDFYQTPYPLPHSWQLALPDFSAGAMENWGLVTYREAYLLLDPKNTTLRTKQVVATVIAHELAHQWFGDLVTMQWWDDLWLNESFANMMEYVAVDALEPDWQIWELFQNSEAGAALQRDATDGVQSVHVQVNDPAEIDALFDGAIVYAKGARMLVMVRALIGDVALRQGLQKYFASHQYGNATGNDLWQALGEAANMPIGDIMHTWLDQPGYPVVTAQVENGDLVLEQQQFFIGEGQAQQRQWQIPLNGNYAEVPALLQTKTLNLGNYQDLRDRNQQPFRLNVGNSSHFIVRYDQRLLDDILADWEQLTAIDQLQLLQDLRLLAEGKQISYAEIVPLLPRFAKTDSALVTEMLYRVANDLKKFVAPQSSAEKQLKKFFGELSQAPAQRLGWQAAPGETNDDQLMRPMVLKAALYAENPAVTAQAHQLFEENEAQLPKLPAAIRSLVIRNEVEHFGSPELFARLLKEYQRTSDASYKSDLCQALTATPSLPLIQQLVQQFENAQVIKPQDLRAWFRGVLANPQGQGPAWNWIRDEWQWLEDTVGGDMEFATYITVIAGIFQTPTHLAEFKAFFEPKLATPGLTREITMDIKVIETRVALIETERDAVQAAVAQAIK
;
A
#
# COMPACT_ATOMS: atom_id res chain seq x y z
N MET A 1 27.36 9.08 -13.19
CA MET A 1 26.10 8.33 -13.18
C MET A 1 25.93 7.77 -14.59
N ALA A 2 25.79 6.47 -14.74
CA ALA A 2 25.51 5.88 -16.05
C ALA A 2 24.05 6.22 -16.39
N ASN A 3 23.82 6.94 -17.47
CA ASN A 3 22.45 7.11 -17.98
C ASN A 3 21.94 5.74 -18.44
N ILE A 4 20.75 5.35 -18.03
CA ILE A 4 20.04 4.18 -18.57
C ILE A 4 19.94 4.35 -20.07
N GLU A 5 20.42 3.36 -20.81
CA GLU A 5 20.25 3.33 -22.25
C GLU A 5 18.82 2.86 -22.57
N ARG A 6 17.95 3.80 -22.98
CA ARG A 6 16.58 3.54 -23.35
C ARG A 6 16.52 2.87 -24.73
N PHE A 7 16.06 1.63 -24.79
CA PHE A 7 15.97 0.86 -26.06
C PHE A 7 14.92 1.46 -27.00
N TYR A 8 13.87 2.06 -26.43
CA TYR A 8 12.85 2.78 -27.18
C TYR A 8 13.44 3.91 -28.06
N THR A 9 14.55 4.54 -27.65
CA THR A 9 15.22 5.58 -28.44
C THR A 9 15.79 5.08 -29.77
N LYS A 10 16.01 3.76 -29.92
CA LYS A 10 16.56 3.11 -31.12
C LYS A 10 15.52 2.34 -31.91
N PHE A 11 14.47 1.84 -31.24
CA PHE A 11 13.44 1.02 -31.87
C PHE A 11 12.06 1.27 -31.24
N HIS A 12 11.11 1.70 -32.06
CA HIS A 12 9.72 1.94 -31.69
C HIS A 12 8.85 0.76 -32.12
N PRO A 13 8.53 -0.22 -31.24
CA PRO A 13 7.61 -1.28 -31.58
C PRO A 13 6.20 -0.73 -31.83
N THR A 14 5.49 -1.30 -32.80
CA THR A 14 4.10 -0.94 -33.12
C THR A 14 3.13 -2.09 -32.88
N SER A 15 3.61 -3.34 -33.05
CA SER A 15 2.80 -4.51 -32.77
C SER A 15 3.65 -5.74 -32.40
N TYR A 16 3.07 -6.57 -31.56
CA TYR A 16 3.61 -7.88 -31.18
C TYR A 16 2.62 -8.99 -31.55
N GLN A 17 3.14 -10.11 -32.04
CA GLN A 17 2.43 -11.38 -32.09
C GLN A 17 3.18 -12.35 -31.19
N ILE A 18 2.54 -12.80 -30.12
CA ILE A 18 3.15 -13.64 -29.09
C ILE A 18 2.44 -14.98 -29.06
N LYS A 19 3.19 -16.06 -29.30
CA LYS A 19 2.71 -17.44 -29.20
C LYS A 19 3.51 -18.17 -28.14
N LEU A 20 2.82 -18.68 -27.10
CA LEU A 20 3.41 -19.41 -26.01
C LEU A 20 2.81 -20.80 -25.90
N ALA A 21 3.65 -21.83 -25.85
CA ALA A 21 3.26 -23.19 -25.49
C ALA A 21 3.86 -23.53 -24.14
N ILE A 22 3.01 -23.70 -23.14
CA ILE A 22 3.36 -23.81 -21.73
C ILE A 22 3.04 -25.23 -21.24
N SER A 23 4.00 -25.90 -20.61
CA SER A 23 3.80 -27.17 -19.93
C SER A 23 3.95 -26.99 -18.42
N ARG A 24 2.89 -27.24 -17.67
CA ARG A 24 2.93 -27.25 -16.20
C ARG A 24 3.77 -28.40 -15.65
N GLU A 25 3.74 -29.56 -16.34
CA GLU A 25 4.45 -30.76 -15.91
C GLU A 25 5.97 -30.57 -15.96
N THR A 26 6.48 -30.02 -17.07
CA THR A 26 7.94 -29.84 -17.27
C THR A 26 8.42 -28.45 -16.87
N LYS A 27 7.52 -27.54 -16.57
CA LYS A 27 7.74 -26.09 -16.36
C LYS A 27 8.34 -25.40 -17.60
N GLU A 28 8.39 -26.04 -18.77
CA GLU A 28 8.94 -25.47 -19.99
C GLU A 28 7.94 -24.59 -20.74
N ILE A 29 8.46 -23.50 -21.31
CA ILE A 29 7.73 -22.57 -22.18
C ILE A 29 8.49 -22.48 -23.49
N LYS A 30 7.79 -22.73 -24.61
CA LYS A 30 8.29 -22.47 -25.96
C LYS A 30 7.58 -21.27 -26.53
N GLY A 31 8.34 -20.23 -26.86
CA GLY A 31 7.83 -18.96 -27.34
C GLY A 31 8.25 -18.64 -28.76
N THR A 32 7.35 -17.94 -29.47
CA THR A 32 7.67 -17.24 -30.72
C THR A 32 7.06 -15.84 -30.61
N THR A 33 7.91 -14.83 -30.68
CA THR A 33 7.47 -13.41 -30.66
C THR A 33 7.85 -12.78 -32.00
N THR A 34 6.85 -12.20 -32.66
CA THR A 34 7.07 -11.39 -33.87
C THR A 34 6.82 -9.94 -33.50
N ILE A 35 7.86 -9.09 -33.65
CA ILE A 35 7.81 -7.66 -33.32
C ILE A 35 7.90 -6.85 -34.61
N THR A 36 6.92 -6.03 -34.91
CA THR A 36 6.99 -5.06 -36.00
C THR A 36 7.15 -3.66 -35.42
N GLY A 37 8.08 -2.89 -35.94
CA GLY A 37 8.37 -1.56 -35.42
C GLY A 37 9.23 -0.71 -36.36
N GLU A 38 9.47 0.53 -35.95
CA GLU A 38 10.31 1.49 -36.65
C GLU A 38 11.71 1.54 -36.04
N ALA A 39 12.71 1.09 -36.78
CA ALA A 39 14.11 1.17 -36.37
C ALA A 39 14.69 2.54 -36.74
N LEU A 40 15.18 3.27 -35.74
CA LEU A 40 15.83 4.57 -35.88
C LEU A 40 17.35 4.45 -36.00
N SER A 41 17.89 3.24 -35.74
CA SER A 41 19.30 2.91 -35.79
C SER A 41 19.50 1.57 -36.55
N SER A 42 20.67 1.39 -37.15
CA SER A 42 21.08 0.10 -37.70
C SER A 42 21.52 -0.92 -36.65
N GLN A 43 21.60 -0.49 -35.41
CA GLN A 43 21.79 -1.36 -34.23
C GLN A 43 20.67 -1.04 -33.25
N ILE A 44 19.88 -2.07 -32.94
CA ILE A 44 18.78 -1.96 -31.98
C ILE A 44 18.97 -2.98 -30.87
N ASP A 45 18.32 -2.72 -29.75
CA ASP A 45 18.36 -3.57 -28.57
C ASP A 45 16.93 -3.98 -28.18
N ILE A 46 16.77 -5.23 -27.79
CA ILE A 46 15.50 -5.82 -27.33
C ILE A 46 15.75 -6.41 -25.95
N HIS A 47 14.92 -6.09 -24.98
CA HIS A 47 15.02 -6.66 -23.64
C HIS A 47 14.68 -8.16 -23.65
N GLN A 48 15.43 -8.91 -22.86
CA GLN A 48 15.21 -10.31 -22.51
C GLN A 48 15.81 -10.60 -21.12
N LYS A 49 15.23 -11.52 -20.38
CA LYS A 49 15.77 -12.04 -19.13
C LYS A 49 15.53 -13.54 -19.07
N ASP A 50 16.61 -14.30 -18.90
CA ASP A 50 16.59 -15.76 -18.79
C ASP A 50 15.95 -16.48 -20.00
N LEU A 51 15.85 -15.82 -21.15
CA LEU A 51 15.38 -16.43 -22.40
C LEU A 51 16.55 -17.11 -23.16
N GLN A 52 16.35 -18.34 -23.56
CA GLN A 52 17.26 -19.04 -24.48
C GLN A 52 16.82 -18.76 -25.92
N ILE A 53 17.47 -17.81 -26.56
CA ILE A 53 17.16 -17.42 -27.94
C ILE A 53 17.69 -18.48 -28.91
N GLU A 54 16.77 -19.15 -29.63
CA GLU A 54 17.11 -20.23 -30.58
C GLU A 54 17.31 -19.70 -31.99
N GLU A 55 16.47 -18.78 -32.43
CA GLU A 55 16.50 -18.22 -33.80
C GLU A 55 15.99 -16.77 -33.75
N LEU A 56 16.64 -15.88 -34.48
CA LEU A 56 16.15 -14.52 -34.76
C LEU A 56 16.21 -14.28 -36.27
N ARG A 57 15.10 -13.80 -36.84
CA ARG A 57 15.00 -13.40 -38.25
C ARG A 57 14.63 -11.92 -38.33
N VAL A 58 15.22 -11.23 -39.30
CA VAL A 58 14.88 -9.83 -39.64
C VAL A 58 14.28 -9.85 -41.06
N ASP A 59 13.03 -9.38 -41.18
CA ASP A 59 12.29 -9.40 -42.45
C ASP A 59 12.30 -10.78 -43.14
N GLY A 60 12.19 -11.87 -42.35
CA GLY A 60 12.18 -13.26 -42.83
C GLY A 60 13.55 -13.89 -43.12
N THR A 61 14.65 -13.14 -43.00
CA THR A 61 16.02 -13.64 -43.19
C THR A 61 16.75 -13.81 -41.86
N ALA A 62 17.72 -14.73 -41.78
CA ALA A 62 18.50 -14.91 -40.55
C ALA A 62 19.16 -13.61 -40.12
N GLY A 63 18.95 -13.22 -38.86
CA GLY A 63 19.47 -11.98 -38.30
C GLY A 63 20.89 -12.13 -37.74
N ASP A 64 21.63 -11.03 -37.73
CA ASP A 64 22.91 -10.87 -37.01
C ASP A 64 22.65 -10.35 -35.62
N PHE A 65 22.80 -11.17 -34.56
CA PHE A 65 22.48 -10.82 -33.20
C PHE A 65 23.43 -11.45 -32.17
N THR A 66 23.50 -10.83 -31.00
CA THR A 66 24.17 -11.38 -29.81
C THR A 66 23.27 -11.21 -28.60
N VAL A 67 23.37 -12.12 -27.63
CA VAL A 67 22.63 -12.05 -26.37
C VAL A 67 23.59 -11.67 -25.24
N ASP A 68 23.27 -10.62 -24.53
CA ASP A 68 23.97 -10.18 -23.30
C ASP A 68 23.04 -10.45 -22.11
N GLN A 69 23.35 -11.47 -21.32
CA GLN A 69 22.57 -11.83 -20.15
C GLN A 69 22.73 -10.81 -19.02
N ALA A 70 23.89 -10.19 -18.88
CA ALA A 70 24.13 -9.21 -17.82
C ALA A 70 23.41 -7.89 -18.07
N ALA A 71 23.26 -7.50 -19.35
CA ALA A 71 22.52 -6.34 -19.76
C ALA A 71 21.02 -6.64 -20.00
N GLU A 72 20.58 -7.88 -19.81
CA GLU A 72 19.23 -8.37 -20.14
C GLU A 72 18.81 -7.98 -21.58
N ALA A 73 19.69 -8.08 -22.55
CA ALA A 73 19.52 -7.55 -23.89
C ALA A 73 19.81 -8.57 -25.01
N ILE A 74 19.09 -8.42 -26.14
CA ILE A 74 19.45 -8.95 -27.44
C ILE A 74 19.89 -7.78 -28.30
N HIS A 75 21.15 -7.75 -28.71
CA HIS A 75 21.69 -6.76 -29.63
C HIS A 75 21.49 -7.24 -31.06
N VAL A 76 20.77 -6.50 -31.89
CA VAL A 76 20.44 -6.86 -33.25
C VAL A 76 21.03 -5.88 -34.23
N LYS A 77 21.79 -6.35 -35.20
CA LYS A 77 22.29 -5.55 -36.32
C LYS A 77 21.33 -5.65 -37.49
N LEU A 78 20.78 -4.52 -37.90
CA LEU A 78 19.80 -4.44 -38.96
C LEU A 78 20.44 -4.13 -40.32
N PRO A 79 19.91 -4.70 -41.43
CA PRO A 79 20.38 -4.38 -42.77
C PRO A 79 19.99 -2.96 -43.25
N ARG A 80 18.96 -2.35 -42.61
CA ARG A 80 18.44 -1.04 -42.92
C ARG A 80 17.70 -0.42 -41.70
N ILE A 81 17.57 0.86 -41.69
CA ILE A 81 16.65 1.59 -40.80
C ILE A 81 15.23 1.66 -41.38
N GLY A 82 14.25 2.07 -40.60
CA GLY A 82 12.86 2.15 -41.01
C GLY A 82 12.04 0.98 -40.46
N THR A 83 10.90 0.68 -41.08
CA THR A 83 10.01 -0.40 -40.61
C THR A 83 10.68 -1.75 -40.81
N VAL A 84 10.79 -2.54 -39.75
CA VAL A 84 11.37 -3.91 -39.76
C VAL A 84 10.47 -4.85 -38.96
N THR A 85 10.56 -6.15 -39.31
CA THR A 85 9.88 -7.21 -38.55
C THR A 85 10.92 -8.21 -38.02
N LEU A 86 10.91 -8.41 -36.70
CA LEU A 86 11.76 -9.37 -36.00
C LEU A 86 10.91 -10.59 -35.64
N GLU A 87 11.31 -11.80 -36.02
CA GLU A 87 10.74 -13.04 -35.54
C GLU A 87 11.77 -13.74 -34.66
N ILE A 88 11.43 -13.98 -33.41
CA ILE A 88 12.32 -14.50 -32.36
C ILE A 88 11.70 -15.77 -31.80
N LYS A 89 12.42 -16.91 -31.90
CA LYS A 89 12.07 -18.17 -31.26
C LYS A 89 12.97 -18.38 -30.06
N TYR A 90 12.35 -18.81 -28.95
CA TYR A 90 13.04 -18.95 -27.67
C TYR A 90 12.37 -20.01 -26.80
N THR A 91 13.11 -20.42 -25.78
CA THR A 91 12.59 -21.23 -24.68
C THR A 91 12.89 -20.55 -23.35
N THR A 92 12.00 -20.75 -22.38
CA THR A 92 12.15 -20.33 -21.00
C THR A 92 11.39 -21.29 -20.08
N LYS A 93 11.25 -20.95 -18.80
CA LYS A 93 10.54 -21.77 -17.81
C LYS A 93 9.54 -20.95 -17.01
N LEU A 94 8.57 -21.64 -16.42
CA LEU A 94 7.79 -21.07 -15.32
C LEU A 94 8.75 -20.70 -14.20
N THR A 95 8.59 -19.50 -13.64
CA THR A 95 9.43 -19.03 -12.55
C THR A 95 9.04 -19.72 -11.24
N ASP A 96 9.94 -19.72 -10.27
CA ASP A 96 9.64 -20.16 -8.90
C ASP A 96 9.35 -18.98 -7.95
N THR A 97 9.29 -17.76 -8.51
CA THR A 97 8.86 -16.52 -7.85
C THR A 97 7.44 -16.18 -8.29
N MET A 98 6.81 -15.21 -7.68
CA MET A 98 5.50 -14.70 -8.10
C MET A 98 5.60 -13.60 -9.17
N MET A 99 6.67 -13.62 -9.98
CA MET A 99 6.97 -12.70 -11.08
C MET A 99 7.14 -13.44 -12.39
N GLY A 100 6.91 -12.79 -13.53
CA GLY A 100 6.94 -13.41 -14.85
C GLY A 100 5.70 -14.28 -15.07
N ILE A 101 5.91 -15.50 -15.61
CA ILE A 101 4.87 -16.53 -15.76
C ILE A 101 5.12 -17.58 -14.69
N TYR A 102 4.21 -17.76 -13.74
CA TYR A 102 4.44 -18.59 -12.56
C TYR A 102 3.26 -19.49 -12.19
N PRO A 103 3.54 -20.65 -11.56
CA PRO A 103 2.51 -21.53 -11.03
C PRO A 103 2.01 -21.01 -9.69
N SER A 104 0.70 -21.13 -9.46
CA SER A 104 0.04 -20.84 -8.20
C SER A 104 -0.73 -22.05 -7.71
N TYR A 105 -0.61 -22.39 -6.43
CA TYR A 105 -1.11 -23.63 -5.86
C TYR A 105 -2.20 -23.38 -4.81
N TYR A 106 -3.21 -24.25 -4.83
CA TYR A 106 -4.33 -24.21 -3.90
C TYR A 106 -4.89 -25.60 -3.62
N GLU A 107 -5.60 -25.73 -2.50
CA GLU A 107 -6.17 -26.99 -2.06
C GLU A 107 -7.69 -27.03 -2.30
N VAL A 108 -8.18 -28.11 -2.88
CA VAL A 108 -9.62 -28.39 -3.02
C VAL A 108 -9.91 -29.82 -2.61
N ASN A 109 -10.74 -30.01 -1.57
CA ASN A 109 -11.11 -31.34 -1.07
C ASN A 109 -9.91 -32.25 -0.70
N GLY A 110 -8.80 -31.67 -0.30
CA GLY A 110 -7.57 -32.38 0.06
C GLY A 110 -6.68 -32.76 -1.13
N GLU A 111 -6.96 -32.21 -2.32
CA GLU A 111 -6.12 -32.33 -3.52
C GLU A 111 -5.46 -30.98 -3.82
N THR A 112 -4.14 -30.98 -3.98
CA THR A 112 -3.41 -29.79 -4.46
C THR A 112 -3.65 -29.61 -5.92
N LYS A 113 -4.15 -28.43 -6.32
CA LYS A 113 -4.34 -28.02 -7.71
C LYS A 113 -3.40 -26.88 -8.07
N GLN A 114 -3.17 -26.70 -9.36
CA GLN A 114 -2.31 -25.68 -9.91
C GLN A 114 -3.07 -24.84 -10.93
N LEU A 115 -2.92 -23.53 -10.84
CA LEU A 115 -3.17 -22.61 -11.94
C LEU A 115 -1.85 -21.94 -12.36
N VAL A 116 -1.84 -21.26 -13.49
CA VAL A 116 -0.71 -20.42 -13.94
C VAL A 116 -1.23 -19.00 -14.08
N GLY A 117 -0.48 -18.04 -13.57
CA GLY A 117 -0.74 -16.61 -13.68
C GLY A 117 0.50 -15.85 -14.16
N THR A 118 0.32 -14.55 -14.35
CA THR A 118 1.40 -13.64 -14.77
C THR A 118 1.48 -12.42 -13.84
N GLN A 119 2.71 -11.90 -13.66
CA GLN A 119 2.99 -10.59 -13.11
C GLN A 119 4.17 -9.98 -13.86
N PHE A 120 3.93 -8.90 -14.61
CA PHE A 120 4.95 -8.33 -15.49
C PHE A 120 5.44 -6.93 -15.04
N GLU A 121 4.72 -6.23 -14.22
CA GLU A 121 5.24 -5.02 -13.61
C GLU A 121 6.34 -5.38 -12.58
N THR A 122 7.48 -4.70 -12.58
CA THR A 122 7.82 -3.49 -13.31
C THR A 122 8.44 -3.79 -14.68
N THR A 123 9.38 -4.73 -14.77
CA THR A 123 10.19 -5.08 -15.96
C THR A 123 10.30 -6.59 -16.18
N PHE A 124 9.22 -7.33 -15.88
CA PHE A 124 9.21 -8.80 -15.96
C PHE A 124 8.53 -9.33 -17.22
N ALA A 125 7.99 -8.48 -18.10
CA ALA A 125 7.53 -8.91 -19.42
C ALA A 125 8.70 -9.51 -20.23
N ARG A 126 9.89 -8.95 -20.11
CA ARG A 126 11.14 -9.45 -20.74
C ARG A 126 11.56 -10.87 -20.32
N GLN A 127 11.03 -11.37 -19.20
CA GLN A 127 11.25 -12.74 -18.72
C GLN A 127 10.28 -13.75 -19.37
N ALA A 128 9.19 -13.24 -19.94
CA ALA A 128 8.17 -14.04 -20.61
C ALA A 128 8.34 -14.05 -22.13
N PHE A 129 8.70 -12.91 -22.72
CA PHE A 129 8.92 -12.74 -24.16
C PHE A 129 9.87 -11.57 -24.47
N PRO A 130 10.64 -11.63 -25.57
CA PRO A 130 11.49 -10.51 -25.99
C PRO A 130 10.64 -9.29 -26.33
N CYS A 131 11.00 -8.11 -25.79
CA CYS A 131 10.23 -6.88 -26.01
C CYS A 131 11.07 -5.63 -25.74
N VAL A 132 10.56 -4.45 -26.09
CA VAL A 132 11.05 -3.18 -25.55
C VAL A 132 10.23 -2.93 -24.29
N ASP A 133 10.78 -3.32 -23.14
CA ASP A 133 10.09 -3.36 -21.86
C ASP A 133 10.23 -2.02 -21.10
N GLU A 134 9.65 -0.99 -21.70
CA GLU A 134 9.66 0.39 -21.22
C GLU A 134 8.23 0.97 -21.30
N PRO A 135 7.79 1.75 -20.30
CA PRO A 135 6.39 2.24 -20.23
C PRO A 135 5.94 3.00 -21.49
N GLU A 136 6.84 3.77 -22.11
CA GLU A 136 6.50 4.53 -23.32
C GLU A 136 6.48 3.68 -24.61
N ALA A 137 6.99 2.45 -24.57
CA ALA A 137 7.03 1.56 -25.74
C ALA A 137 5.67 0.89 -26.01
N LYS A 138 4.59 1.67 -26.01
CA LYS A 138 3.24 1.16 -26.25
C LYS A 138 3.06 0.57 -27.65
N ALA A 139 2.45 -0.60 -27.72
CA ALA A 139 2.13 -1.32 -28.95
C ALA A 139 0.80 -2.06 -28.84
N THR A 140 0.35 -2.67 -29.93
CA THR A 140 -0.76 -3.62 -29.91
C THR A 140 -0.22 -5.06 -29.80
N PHE A 141 -0.99 -5.96 -29.19
CA PHE A 141 -0.59 -7.34 -28.95
C PHE A 141 -1.64 -8.31 -29.45
N ASP A 142 -1.18 -9.31 -30.24
CA ASP A 142 -1.92 -10.52 -30.60
C ASP A 142 -1.35 -11.66 -29.75
N LEU A 143 -2.13 -12.19 -28.84
CA LEU A 143 -1.70 -13.26 -27.92
C LEU A 143 -2.31 -14.60 -28.32
N ALA A 144 -1.52 -15.66 -28.27
CA ALA A 144 -1.95 -17.03 -28.45
C ALA A 144 -1.29 -17.95 -27.41
N ILE A 145 -2.09 -18.62 -26.58
CA ILE A 145 -1.63 -19.46 -25.47
C ILE A 145 -2.05 -20.90 -25.73
N LYS A 146 -1.07 -21.81 -25.64
CA LYS A 146 -1.29 -23.26 -25.60
C LYS A 146 -0.79 -23.80 -24.27
N PHE A 147 -1.53 -24.66 -23.63
CA PHE A 147 -1.14 -25.30 -22.39
C PHE A 147 -1.65 -26.75 -22.33
N ASP A 148 -1.19 -27.51 -21.34
CA ASP A 148 -1.62 -28.86 -21.02
C ASP A 148 -3.01 -28.82 -20.34
N GLU A 149 -4.04 -28.50 -21.13
CA GLU A 149 -5.41 -28.24 -20.68
C GLU A 149 -6.07 -29.49 -20.09
N HIS A 150 -6.68 -29.33 -18.91
CA HIS A 150 -7.56 -30.34 -18.31
C HIS A 150 -9.03 -29.97 -18.49
N PRO A 151 -9.93 -30.97 -18.48
CA PRO A 151 -11.35 -30.72 -18.69
C PRO A 151 -11.94 -29.72 -17.68
N GLY A 152 -12.57 -28.65 -18.19
CA GLY A 152 -13.23 -27.62 -17.38
C GLY A 152 -12.32 -26.47 -16.93
N GLU A 153 -11.07 -26.46 -17.32
CA GLU A 153 -10.22 -25.29 -17.18
C GLU A 153 -10.57 -24.19 -18.17
N VAL A 154 -10.22 -22.97 -17.81
CA VAL A 154 -10.42 -21.78 -18.65
C VAL A 154 -9.10 -21.01 -18.76
N VAL A 155 -8.96 -20.26 -19.84
CA VAL A 155 -7.87 -19.30 -20.00
C VAL A 155 -8.44 -17.89 -20.10
N LEU A 156 -7.82 -16.96 -19.39
CA LEU A 156 -8.20 -15.54 -19.35
C LEU A 156 -7.01 -14.72 -19.86
N SER A 157 -7.32 -13.60 -20.52
CA SER A 157 -6.30 -12.63 -20.94
C SER A 157 -6.91 -11.22 -20.96
N ASN A 158 -6.10 -10.22 -21.36
CA ASN A 158 -6.51 -8.82 -21.51
C ASN A 158 -7.72 -8.63 -22.42
N MET A 159 -7.87 -9.50 -23.45
CA MET A 159 -8.94 -9.41 -24.46
C MET A 159 -9.72 -10.72 -24.54
N PRO A 160 -10.94 -10.70 -25.12
CA PRO A 160 -11.73 -11.92 -25.29
C PRO A 160 -11.05 -12.97 -26.17
N GLU A 161 -11.29 -14.25 -25.84
CA GLU A 161 -10.91 -15.36 -26.73
C GLU A 161 -11.74 -15.33 -28.02
N THR A 162 -11.08 -15.55 -29.16
CA THR A 162 -11.71 -15.55 -30.49
C THR A 162 -11.88 -16.94 -31.05
N LYS A 163 -10.89 -17.81 -30.89
CA LYS A 163 -10.86 -19.19 -31.44
C LYS A 163 -9.83 -20.04 -30.73
N VAL A 164 -10.03 -21.34 -30.84
CA VAL A 164 -9.01 -22.34 -30.52
C VAL A 164 -8.60 -23.05 -31.82
N GLU A 165 -7.30 -23.07 -32.11
CA GLU A 165 -6.76 -23.71 -33.32
C GLU A 165 -5.41 -24.35 -33.00
N ASP A 166 -5.20 -25.61 -33.34
CA ASP A 166 -3.98 -26.40 -33.04
C ASP A 166 -3.62 -26.45 -31.55
N GLY A 167 -4.65 -26.31 -30.67
CA GLY A 167 -4.49 -26.24 -29.22
C GLY A 167 -4.04 -24.87 -28.70
N TYR A 168 -3.95 -23.87 -29.55
CA TYR A 168 -3.72 -22.49 -29.14
C TYR A 168 -5.07 -21.78 -29.00
N HIS A 169 -5.24 -21.10 -27.85
CA HIS A 169 -6.30 -20.15 -27.59
C HIS A 169 -5.83 -18.77 -28.09
N TYR A 170 -6.54 -18.22 -29.06
CA TYR A 170 -6.25 -16.91 -29.67
C TYR A 170 -7.18 -15.85 -29.09
N PHE A 171 -6.61 -14.71 -28.74
CA PHE A 171 -7.36 -13.58 -28.21
C PHE A 171 -7.51 -12.46 -29.24
N GLU A 172 -8.50 -11.59 -29.07
CA GLU A 172 -8.60 -10.36 -29.84
C GLU A 172 -7.35 -9.51 -29.68
N ARG A 173 -7.00 -8.73 -30.70
CA ARG A 173 -5.89 -7.79 -30.62
C ARG A 173 -6.17 -6.74 -29.56
N THR A 174 -5.18 -6.44 -28.73
CA THR A 174 -5.31 -5.41 -27.71
C THR A 174 -5.40 -4.01 -28.32
N VAL A 175 -5.86 -3.05 -27.55
CA VAL A 175 -5.59 -1.64 -27.78
C VAL A 175 -4.10 -1.36 -27.62
N LYS A 176 -3.63 -0.19 -27.97
CA LYS A 176 -2.23 0.22 -27.79
C LYS A 176 -1.94 0.42 -26.30
N MET A 177 -1.04 -0.39 -25.74
CA MET A 177 -0.73 -0.43 -24.31
C MET A 177 0.74 -0.80 -24.06
N SER A 178 1.21 -0.63 -22.81
CA SER A 178 2.57 -0.99 -22.38
C SER A 178 2.73 -2.49 -22.15
N THR A 179 3.96 -3.00 -22.24
CA THR A 179 4.28 -4.42 -22.09
C THR A 179 3.93 -4.96 -20.69
N TYR A 180 4.14 -4.17 -19.63
CA TYR A 180 3.93 -4.60 -18.26
C TYR A 180 2.46 -4.89 -17.92
N LEU A 181 1.52 -4.37 -18.73
CA LEU A 181 0.07 -4.59 -18.58
C LEU A 181 -0.45 -5.86 -19.24
N ILE A 182 0.39 -6.59 -19.99
CA ILE A 182 0.01 -7.89 -20.57
C ILE A 182 -0.19 -8.90 -19.45
N ALA A 183 -1.31 -9.61 -19.53
CA ALA A 183 -1.62 -10.65 -18.56
C ALA A 183 -2.39 -11.80 -19.17
N PHE A 184 -2.19 -12.98 -18.59
CA PHE A 184 -3.03 -14.15 -18.80
C PHE A 184 -2.99 -15.06 -17.57
N ALA A 185 -4.03 -15.85 -17.43
CA ALA A 185 -4.06 -16.92 -16.44
C ALA A 185 -4.90 -18.08 -16.94
N PHE A 186 -4.57 -19.30 -16.53
CA PHE A 186 -5.37 -20.48 -16.86
C PHE A 186 -5.41 -21.49 -15.72
N GLY A 187 -6.53 -22.20 -15.61
CA GLY A 187 -6.75 -23.22 -14.60
C GLY A 187 -8.23 -23.49 -14.35
N ASP A 188 -8.51 -24.25 -13.27
CA ASP A 188 -9.86 -24.64 -12.87
C ASP A 188 -10.51 -23.52 -12.03
N LEU A 189 -11.17 -22.57 -12.71
CA LEU A 189 -11.78 -21.38 -12.11
C LEU A 189 -13.31 -21.47 -12.13
N GLN A 190 -13.92 -20.78 -11.18
CA GLN A 190 -15.33 -20.39 -11.18
C GLN A 190 -15.48 -18.89 -11.38
N SER A 191 -16.64 -18.42 -11.82
CA SER A 191 -16.87 -17.00 -12.00
C SER A 191 -18.32 -16.58 -11.75
N LYS A 192 -18.47 -15.29 -11.47
CA LYS A 192 -19.74 -14.55 -11.58
C LYS A 192 -19.55 -13.35 -12.49
N GLN A 193 -20.56 -13.05 -13.29
CA GLN A 193 -20.46 -11.99 -14.30
C GLN A 193 -21.72 -11.11 -14.31
N THR A 194 -21.53 -9.86 -14.73
CA THR A 194 -22.59 -8.86 -14.93
C THR A 194 -22.19 -7.92 -16.06
N LYS A 195 -22.99 -6.87 -16.31
CA LYS A 195 -22.67 -5.82 -17.27
C LYS A 195 -22.88 -4.45 -16.66
N THR A 196 -22.03 -3.50 -17.05
CA THR A 196 -22.25 -2.08 -16.77
C THR A 196 -23.36 -1.52 -17.65
N LYS A 197 -23.83 -0.31 -17.33
CA LYS A 197 -24.80 0.43 -18.16
C LYS A 197 -24.28 0.72 -19.57
N SER A 198 -22.97 0.93 -19.72
CA SER A 198 -22.27 1.13 -21.00
C SER A 198 -22.11 -0.15 -21.82
N GLY A 199 -22.34 -1.33 -21.22
CA GLY A 199 -22.26 -2.62 -21.88
C GLY A 199 -20.97 -3.41 -21.64
N VAL A 200 -20.03 -2.87 -20.85
CA VAL A 200 -18.80 -3.57 -20.46
C VAL A 200 -19.14 -4.82 -19.65
N GLN A 201 -18.59 -5.97 -20.04
CA GLN A 201 -18.72 -7.18 -19.24
C GLN A 201 -17.80 -7.13 -18.04
N VAL A 202 -18.33 -7.30 -16.84
CA VAL A 202 -17.57 -7.38 -15.59
C VAL A 202 -17.68 -8.78 -15.03
N GLY A 203 -16.55 -9.40 -14.72
CA GLY A 203 -16.51 -10.75 -14.16
C GLY A 203 -15.54 -10.83 -12.99
N VAL A 204 -15.90 -11.60 -11.96
CA VAL A 204 -15.00 -11.97 -10.87
C VAL A 204 -14.73 -13.47 -10.99
N PHE A 205 -13.46 -13.83 -10.96
CA PHE A 205 -12.97 -15.19 -11.10
C PHE A 205 -12.16 -15.59 -9.86
N ALA A 206 -12.34 -16.83 -9.43
CA ALA A 206 -11.62 -17.43 -8.31
C ALA A 206 -11.50 -18.94 -8.49
N THR A 207 -10.61 -19.55 -7.73
CA THR A 207 -10.51 -21.01 -7.68
C THR A 207 -11.76 -21.64 -7.03
N LYS A 208 -11.99 -22.92 -7.28
CA LYS A 208 -13.10 -23.65 -6.64
C LYS A 208 -12.86 -24.01 -5.17
N ALA A 209 -11.78 -23.53 -4.58
CA ALA A 209 -11.57 -23.56 -3.12
C ALA A 209 -12.56 -22.63 -2.38
N HIS A 210 -13.08 -21.63 -3.06
CA HIS A 210 -13.96 -20.60 -2.52
C HIS A 210 -15.43 -20.88 -2.82
N GLN A 211 -16.32 -20.28 -2.02
CA GLN A 211 -17.75 -20.38 -2.26
C GLN A 211 -18.18 -19.31 -3.28
N PRO A 212 -19.14 -19.61 -4.19
CA PRO A 212 -19.60 -18.64 -5.19
C PRO A 212 -20.09 -17.31 -4.62
N GLN A 213 -20.60 -17.30 -3.38
CA GLN A 213 -21.11 -16.09 -2.72
C GLN A 213 -20.00 -15.11 -2.31
N GLU A 214 -18.75 -15.60 -2.18
CA GLU A 214 -17.60 -14.76 -1.84
C GLU A 214 -17.23 -13.79 -2.97
N LEU A 215 -17.71 -14.02 -4.20
CA LEU A 215 -17.48 -13.20 -5.39
C LEU A 215 -18.46 -12.02 -5.50
N ASP A 216 -19.57 -12.04 -4.75
CA ASP A 216 -20.69 -11.11 -4.98
C ASP A 216 -20.32 -9.65 -4.67
N PHE A 217 -19.60 -9.43 -3.57
CA PHE A 217 -19.21 -8.08 -3.17
C PHE A 217 -18.27 -7.43 -4.20
N ALA A 218 -17.24 -8.15 -4.62
CA ALA A 218 -16.30 -7.66 -5.62
C ALA A 218 -16.98 -7.36 -6.97
N LEU A 219 -17.93 -8.21 -7.38
CA LEU A 219 -18.68 -8.02 -8.62
C LEU A 219 -19.51 -6.74 -8.59
N ASP A 220 -20.19 -6.46 -7.47
CA ASP A 220 -20.98 -5.23 -7.29
C ASP A 220 -20.10 -3.99 -7.29
N ILE A 221 -19.05 -3.99 -6.48
CA ILE A 221 -18.10 -2.84 -6.39
C ILE A 221 -17.44 -2.59 -7.74
N ALA A 222 -16.90 -3.61 -8.41
CA ALA A 222 -16.22 -3.44 -9.69
C ALA A 222 -17.13 -2.84 -10.77
N LYS A 223 -18.37 -3.36 -10.89
CA LYS A 223 -19.34 -2.79 -11.82
C LYS A 223 -19.61 -1.32 -11.54
N ARG A 224 -19.94 -0.99 -10.29
CA ARG A 224 -20.30 0.38 -9.89
C ARG A 224 -19.12 1.34 -10.00
N ALA A 225 -17.90 0.88 -9.72
CA ALA A 225 -16.68 1.68 -9.86
C ALA A 225 -16.40 2.05 -11.32
N ILE A 226 -16.50 1.10 -12.26
CA ILE A 226 -16.38 1.40 -13.71
C ILE A 226 -17.43 2.44 -14.13
N GLU A 227 -18.71 2.24 -13.76
CA GLU A 227 -19.79 3.17 -14.07
C GLU A 227 -19.54 4.58 -13.50
N PHE A 228 -18.96 4.64 -12.27
CA PHE A 228 -18.56 5.89 -11.64
C PHE A 228 -17.43 6.60 -12.40
N TYR A 229 -16.37 5.88 -12.75
CA TYR A 229 -15.23 6.47 -13.45
C TYR A 229 -15.59 6.93 -14.86
N GLU A 230 -16.39 6.17 -15.61
CA GLU A 230 -16.91 6.59 -16.91
C GLU A 230 -17.67 7.94 -16.81
N ASP A 231 -18.51 8.09 -15.77
CA ASP A 231 -19.24 9.35 -15.52
C ASP A 231 -18.29 10.46 -15.02
N PHE A 232 -17.40 10.16 -14.08
CA PHE A 232 -16.51 11.17 -13.50
C PHE A 232 -15.54 11.74 -14.52
N TYR A 233 -14.91 10.89 -15.35
CA TYR A 233 -13.96 11.30 -16.37
C TYR A 233 -14.59 11.69 -17.70
N GLN A 234 -15.86 11.39 -17.92
CA GLN A 234 -16.54 11.54 -19.23
C GLN A 234 -15.76 10.85 -20.36
N THR A 235 -15.10 9.75 -20.04
CA THR A 235 -14.25 8.96 -20.93
C THR A 235 -14.65 7.50 -20.78
N PRO A 236 -15.20 6.86 -21.84
CA PRO A 236 -15.64 5.46 -21.76
C PRO A 236 -14.49 4.52 -21.39
N TYR A 237 -14.81 3.44 -20.70
CA TYR A 237 -13.92 2.30 -20.54
C TYR A 237 -13.66 1.65 -21.91
N PRO A 238 -12.42 1.52 -22.37
CA PRO A 238 -12.16 1.25 -23.79
C PRO A 238 -12.21 -0.22 -24.19
N LEU A 239 -12.26 -1.16 -23.22
CA LEU A 239 -12.23 -2.59 -23.50
C LEU A 239 -13.63 -3.21 -23.41
N PRO A 240 -13.89 -4.37 -24.06
CA PRO A 240 -15.20 -5.03 -24.04
C PRO A 240 -15.52 -5.67 -22.69
N HIS A 241 -14.47 -5.95 -21.86
CA HIS A 241 -14.64 -6.56 -20.55
C HIS A 241 -13.61 -6.04 -19.53
N SER A 242 -13.90 -6.28 -18.27
CA SER A 242 -13.00 -6.11 -17.14
C SER A 242 -13.12 -7.33 -16.22
N TRP A 243 -12.12 -8.20 -16.26
CA TRP A 243 -12.03 -9.38 -15.41
C TRP A 243 -11.26 -9.09 -14.15
N GLN A 244 -11.78 -9.54 -13.00
CA GLN A 244 -11.17 -9.41 -11.68
C GLN A 244 -10.82 -10.82 -11.23
N LEU A 245 -9.53 -11.17 -11.16
CA LEU A 245 -9.07 -12.53 -10.86
C LEU A 245 -8.39 -12.59 -9.49
N ALA A 246 -8.93 -13.40 -8.59
CA ALA A 246 -8.27 -13.75 -7.33
C ALA A 246 -7.24 -14.86 -7.55
N LEU A 247 -5.99 -14.59 -7.19
CA LEU A 247 -4.87 -15.53 -7.27
C LEU A 247 -4.51 -16.07 -5.87
N PRO A 248 -4.36 -17.40 -5.73
CA PRO A 248 -3.94 -18.02 -4.46
C PRO A 248 -2.51 -17.65 -4.02
N ASP A 249 -1.63 -17.39 -4.99
CA ASP A 249 -0.26 -16.90 -4.78
C ASP A 249 -0.09 -15.62 -5.61
N PHE A 250 0.10 -14.50 -4.91
CA PHE A 250 0.30 -13.19 -5.50
C PHE A 250 1.07 -12.29 -4.52
N SER A 251 2.18 -11.73 -4.93
CA SER A 251 3.07 -11.00 -4.02
C SER A 251 2.54 -9.63 -3.65
N ALA A 252 2.10 -8.84 -4.61
CA ALA A 252 1.47 -7.54 -4.39
C ALA A 252 0.05 -7.65 -3.81
N GLY A 253 -0.60 -6.55 -3.53
CA GLY A 253 -2.01 -6.50 -3.16
C GLY A 253 -2.91 -6.82 -4.35
N ALA A 254 -2.70 -6.08 -5.44
CA ALA A 254 -3.37 -6.23 -6.72
C ALA A 254 -2.49 -5.68 -7.86
N MET A 255 -2.96 -5.79 -9.12
CA MET A 255 -2.29 -5.30 -10.32
C MET A 255 -3.31 -4.97 -11.41
N GLU A 256 -3.18 -3.81 -11.99
CA GLU A 256 -4.10 -3.18 -12.93
C GLU A 256 -4.10 -3.75 -14.35
N ASN A 257 -3.51 -4.89 -14.64
CA ASN A 257 -3.42 -5.43 -16.01
C ASN A 257 -4.68 -5.18 -16.83
N TRP A 258 -4.57 -4.44 -17.93
CA TRP A 258 -5.73 -3.88 -18.62
C TRP A 258 -6.69 -4.95 -19.14
N GLY A 259 -7.90 -4.99 -18.57
CA GLY A 259 -8.93 -5.99 -18.88
C GLY A 259 -8.85 -7.29 -18.07
N LEU A 260 -7.75 -7.59 -17.39
CA LEU A 260 -7.56 -8.75 -16.51
C LEU A 260 -6.81 -8.34 -15.24
N VAL A 261 -7.51 -7.66 -14.35
CA VAL A 261 -6.97 -7.21 -13.06
C VAL A 261 -6.77 -8.41 -12.15
N THR A 262 -5.59 -8.51 -11.54
CA THR A 262 -5.25 -9.61 -10.65
C THR A 262 -5.16 -9.14 -9.21
N TYR A 263 -5.56 -9.99 -8.27
CA TYR A 263 -5.63 -9.67 -6.85
C TYR A 263 -5.12 -10.81 -5.99
N ARG A 264 -4.52 -10.49 -4.88
CA ARG A 264 -4.44 -11.43 -3.77
C ARG A 264 -5.88 -11.76 -3.29
N GLU A 265 -6.18 -13.03 -3.03
CA GLU A 265 -7.53 -13.46 -2.61
C GLU A 265 -8.13 -12.61 -1.48
N ALA A 266 -7.29 -12.19 -0.52
CA ALA A 266 -7.70 -11.35 0.63
C ALA A 266 -8.24 -9.96 0.25
N TYR A 267 -7.92 -9.46 -0.94
CA TYR A 267 -8.34 -8.14 -1.42
C TYR A 267 -9.46 -8.20 -2.47
N LEU A 268 -10.00 -9.38 -2.73
CA LEU A 268 -11.13 -9.54 -3.66
C LEU A 268 -12.29 -10.33 -3.07
N LEU A 269 -12.02 -11.40 -2.31
CA LEU A 269 -13.02 -12.37 -1.87
C LEU A 269 -13.42 -12.11 -0.42
N LEU A 270 -14.74 -12.09 -0.16
CA LEU A 270 -15.30 -11.84 1.17
C LEU A 270 -16.37 -12.85 1.53
N ASP A 271 -16.34 -13.38 2.76
CA ASP A 271 -17.50 -14.06 3.33
C ASP A 271 -18.63 -13.03 3.55
N PRO A 272 -19.76 -13.12 2.81
CA PRO A 272 -20.83 -12.13 2.92
C PRO A 272 -21.50 -12.09 4.30
N LYS A 273 -21.31 -13.15 5.12
CA LYS A 273 -21.95 -13.28 6.43
C LYS A 273 -21.07 -12.90 7.59
N ASN A 274 -19.73 -12.97 7.42
CA ASN A 274 -18.78 -12.79 8.52
C ASN A 274 -17.55 -11.95 8.11
N THR A 275 -17.81 -10.75 7.59
CA THR A 275 -16.77 -9.78 7.21
C THR A 275 -16.97 -8.47 7.95
N THR A 276 -15.89 -7.87 8.46
CA THR A 276 -15.94 -6.58 9.15
C THR A 276 -16.18 -5.44 8.17
N LEU A 277 -16.72 -4.31 8.67
CA LEU A 277 -16.82 -3.08 7.88
C LEU A 277 -15.44 -2.62 7.39
N ARG A 278 -14.41 -2.67 8.26
CA ARG A 278 -13.03 -2.31 7.88
C ARG A 278 -12.53 -3.14 6.71
N THR A 279 -12.76 -4.45 6.72
CA THR A 279 -12.36 -5.33 5.61
C THR A 279 -13.10 -4.98 4.32
N LYS A 280 -14.40 -4.68 4.40
CA LYS A 280 -15.17 -4.23 3.23
C LYS A 280 -14.65 -2.91 2.68
N GLN A 281 -14.33 -1.95 3.55
CA GLN A 281 -13.71 -0.68 3.15
C GLN A 281 -12.42 -0.92 2.38
N VAL A 282 -11.50 -1.72 2.93
CA VAL A 282 -10.20 -2.02 2.30
C VAL A 282 -10.37 -2.75 0.97
N VAL A 283 -11.23 -3.77 0.89
CA VAL A 283 -11.45 -4.48 -0.38
C VAL A 283 -12.09 -3.57 -1.43
N ALA A 284 -13.03 -2.72 -1.04
CA ALA A 284 -13.65 -1.77 -1.98
C ALA A 284 -12.65 -0.72 -2.47
N THR A 285 -11.76 -0.21 -1.60
CA THR A 285 -10.72 0.75 -2.02
C THR A 285 -9.73 0.09 -2.95
N VAL A 286 -9.23 -1.12 -2.67
CA VAL A 286 -8.33 -1.85 -3.58
C VAL A 286 -8.97 -2.08 -4.95
N ILE A 287 -10.22 -2.56 -5.02
CA ILE A 287 -10.92 -2.75 -6.31
C ILE A 287 -11.07 -1.41 -7.05
N ALA A 288 -11.42 -0.34 -6.35
CA ALA A 288 -11.56 0.98 -6.95
C ALA A 288 -10.21 1.57 -7.40
N HIS A 289 -9.11 1.27 -6.69
CA HIS A 289 -7.74 1.60 -7.05
C HIS A 289 -7.37 0.98 -8.41
N GLU A 290 -7.46 -0.34 -8.53
CA GLU A 290 -7.12 -1.05 -9.76
C GLU A 290 -7.98 -0.60 -10.95
N LEU A 291 -9.23 -0.27 -10.69
CA LEU A 291 -10.11 0.24 -11.74
C LEU A 291 -9.86 1.71 -12.09
N ALA A 292 -9.33 2.53 -11.19
CA ALA A 292 -8.86 3.87 -11.51
C ALA A 292 -7.66 3.85 -12.46
N HIS A 293 -6.76 2.88 -12.28
CA HIS A 293 -5.62 2.66 -13.16
C HIS A 293 -6.01 2.42 -14.63
N GLN A 294 -7.20 1.91 -14.90
CA GLN A 294 -7.66 1.69 -16.28
C GLN A 294 -7.68 2.98 -17.12
N TRP A 295 -7.66 4.16 -16.47
CA TRP A 295 -7.48 5.48 -17.06
C TRP A 295 -6.10 6.06 -16.74
N PHE A 296 -5.66 6.02 -15.44
CA PHE A 296 -4.38 6.51 -14.98
C PHE A 296 -3.38 5.37 -14.83
N GLY A 297 -2.63 5.06 -15.85
CA GLY A 297 -1.71 3.94 -15.95
C GLY A 297 -1.87 3.20 -17.26
N ASP A 298 -3.12 2.87 -17.63
CA ASP A 298 -3.43 2.06 -18.81
C ASP A 298 -3.74 2.93 -20.04
N LEU A 299 -4.81 3.72 -19.99
CA LEU A 299 -5.20 4.60 -21.09
C LEU A 299 -4.13 5.68 -21.33
N VAL A 300 -3.70 6.35 -20.28
CA VAL A 300 -2.57 7.27 -20.27
C VAL A 300 -1.54 6.75 -19.29
N THR A 301 -0.36 6.39 -19.76
CA THR A 301 0.74 5.86 -18.96
C THR A 301 1.80 6.93 -18.75
N MET A 302 2.48 6.93 -17.61
CA MET A 302 3.68 7.74 -17.42
C MET A 302 4.70 7.52 -18.57
N GLN A 303 5.46 8.53 -18.92
CA GLN A 303 6.49 8.41 -19.95
C GLN A 303 7.66 7.55 -19.47
N TRP A 304 8.05 7.74 -18.21
CA TRP A 304 9.09 6.97 -17.54
C TRP A 304 8.76 6.82 -16.06
N TRP A 305 9.44 5.94 -15.39
CA TRP A 305 9.27 5.61 -13.97
C TRP A 305 9.48 6.80 -13.01
N ASP A 306 10.13 7.88 -13.46
CA ASP A 306 10.24 9.15 -12.69
C ASP A 306 8.87 9.68 -12.26
N ASP A 307 7.86 9.48 -13.10
CA ASP A 307 6.48 9.91 -12.90
C ASP A 307 5.54 8.76 -12.50
N LEU A 308 6.04 7.73 -11.82
CA LEU A 308 5.22 6.61 -11.30
C LEU A 308 4.01 7.11 -10.50
N TRP A 309 4.13 8.24 -9.83
CA TRP A 309 3.06 8.88 -9.10
C TRP A 309 1.84 9.24 -9.96
N LEU A 310 2.00 9.47 -11.25
CA LEU A 310 0.87 9.69 -12.18
C LEU A 310 -0.07 8.49 -12.25
N ASN A 311 0.46 7.28 -12.07
CA ASN A 311 -0.33 6.07 -11.97
C ASN A 311 -0.81 5.91 -10.52
N GLU A 312 0.12 5.70 -9.58
CA GLU A 312 -0.15 5.23 -8.22
C GLU A 312 -0.84 6.27 -7.33
N SER A 313 -0.31 7.50 -7.30
CA SER A 313 -0.90 8.53 -6.45
C SER A 313 -2.33 8.89 -6.90
N PHE A 314 -2.56 8.87 -8.22
CA PHE A 314 -3.88 9.11 -8.77
C PHE A 314 -4.86 8.00 -8.42
N ALA A 315 -4.48 6.75 -8.63
CA ALA A 315 -5.32 5.62 -8.26
C ALA A 315 -5.63 5.63 -6.76
N ASN A 316 -4.61 5.91 -5.93
CA ASN A 316 -4.77 5.96 -4.46
C ASN A 316 -5.67 7.13 -3.99
N MET A 317 -5.73 8.27 -4.67
CA MET A 317 -6.74 9.29 -4.39
C MET A 317 -8.12 8.88 -4.90
N MET A 318 -8.19 8.38 -6.13
CA MET A 318 -9.46 8.12 -6.80
C MET A 318 -10.22 6.95 -6.21
N GLU A 319 -9.54 6.00 -5.58
CA GLU A 319 -10.21 4.92 -4.83
C GLU A 319 -11.13 5.50 -3.74
N TYR A 320 -10.64 6.51 -2.99
CA TYR A 320 -11.45 7.17 -1.95
C TYR A 320 -12.57 8.02 -2.55
N VAL A 321 -12.30 8.72 -3.67
CA VAL A 321 -13.33 9.49 -4.37
C VAL A 321 -14.46 8.58 -4.86
N ALA A 322 -14.12 7.43 -5.41
CA ALA A 322 -15.09 6.47 -5.92
C ALA A 322 -15.89 5.81 -4.78
N VAL A 323 -15.20 5.27 -3.76
CA VAL A 323 -15.87 4.57 -2.66
C VAL A 323 -16.74 5.53 -1.84
N ASP A 324 -16.35 6.79 -1.66
CA ASP A 324 -17.20 7.82 -1.05
C ASP A 324 -18.51 8.01 -1.81
N ALA A 325 -18.45 8.04 -3.12
CA ALA A 325 -19.65 8.14 -3.98
C ALA A 325 -20.51 6.86 -4.00
N LEU A 326 -19.87 5.68 -3.91
CA LEU A 326 -20.56 4.38 -3.95
C LEU A 326 -21.18 4.03 -2.59
N GLU A 327 -20.51 4.34 -1.49
CA GLU A 327 -20.86 3.96 -0.12
C GLU A 327 -20.76 5.18 0.83
N PRO A 328 -21.58 6.22 0.64
CA PRO A 328 -21.46 7.49 1.36
C PRO A 328 -21.55 7.36 2.89
N ASP A 329 -22.29 6.35 3.36
CA ASP A 329 -22.44 6.09 4.79
C ASP A 329 -21.17 5.54 5.46
N TRP A 330 -20.18 5.12 4.67
CA TRP A 330 -18.93 4.58 5.22
C TRP A 330 -17.95 5.65 5.68
N GLN A 331 -18.14 6.92 5.30
CA GLN A 331 -17.25 8.01 5.62
C GLN A 331 -15.79 7.66 5.29
N ILE A 332 -15.56 7.12 4.09
CA ILE A 332 -14.28 6.49 3.71
C ILE A 332 -13.07 7.44 3.82
N TRP A 333 -13.29 8.75 3.75
CA TRP A 333 -12.23 9.74 3.96
C TRP A 333 -11.63 9.71 5.37
N GLU A 334 -12.33 9.15 6.37
CA GLU A 334 -11.77 8.91 7.69
C GLU A 334 -10.68 7.82 7.65
N LEU A 335 -10.88 6.78 6.81
CA LEU A 335 -9.83 5.79 6.56
C LEU A 335 -8.60 6.45 5.94
N PHE A 336 -8.78 7.31 4.93
CA PHE A 336 -7.69 8.09 4.33
C PHE A 336 -6.89 8.87 5.38
N GLN A 337 -7.56 9.54 6.32
CA GLN A 337 -6.89 10.33 7.36
C GLN A 337 -6.02 9.47 8.30
N ASN A 338 -6.49 8.30 8.68
CA ASN A 338 -5.76 7.42 9.59
C ASN A 338 -4.67 6.59 8.89
N SER A 339 -4.92 6.13 7.65
CA SER A 339 -3.98 5.31 6.89
C SER A 339 -3.00 6.18 6.09
N GLU A 340 -3.51 6.83 5.04
CA GLU A 340 -2.65 7.52 4.06
C GLU A 340 -2.00 8.77 4.67
N ALA A 341 -2.80 9.68 5.21
CA ALA A 341 -2.26 10.92 5.78
C ALA A 341 -1.29 10.64 6.94
N GLY A 342 -1.62 9.68 7.79
CA GLY A 342 -0.78 9.28 8.92
C GLY A 342 0.54 8.65 8.49
N ALA A 343 0.52 7.74 7.51
CA ALA A 343 1.71 7.09 6.97
C ALA A 343 2.62 8.09 6.26
N ALA A 344 2.05 8.94 5.39
CA ALA A 344 2.78 9.96 4.66
C ALA A 344 3.53 10.93 5.60
N LEU A 345 2.83 11.51 6.59
CA LEU A 345 3.44 12.45 7.54
C LEU A 345 4.53 11.81 8.40
N GLN A 346 4.36 10.54 8.79
CA GLN A 346 5.37 9.84 9.58
C GLN A 346 6.65 9.56 8.76
N ARG A 347 6.50 9.02 7.55
CA ARG A 347 7.62 8.62 6.69
C ARG A 347 8.38 9.82 6.13
N ASP A 348 7.65 10.81 5.63
CA ASP A 348 8.19 11.99 4.97
C ASP A 348 8.93 12.95 5.92
N ALA A 349 8.81 12.77 7.23
CA ALA A 349 9.58 13.48 8.26
C ALA A 349 10.99 12.90 8.49
N THR A 350 11.35 11.78 7.88
CA THR A 350 12.66 11.16 8.06
C THR A 350 13.68 11.80 7.12
N ASP A 351 14.83 12.23 7.65
CA ASP A 351 15.90 12.77 6.80
C ASP A 351 16.46 11.68 5.87
N GLY A 352 16.56 11.98 4.57
CA GLY A 352 16.95 11.02 3.51
C GLY A 352 15.78 10.36 2.80
N VAL A 353 14.54 10.67 3.17
CA VAL A 353 13.35 10.23 2.42
C VAL A 353 13.40 10.73 0.97
N GLN A 354 12.84 9.97 0.05
CA GLN A 354 12.71 10.39 -1.35
C GLN A 354 11.63 11.46 -1.53
N SER A 355 11.74 12.24 -2.59
CA SER A 355 10.63 13.04 -3.14
C SER A 355 9.60 12.12 -3.81
N VAL A 356 8.41 12.62 -4.11
CA VAL A 356 7.40 11.87 -4.88
C VAL A 356 7.87 11.70 -6.34
N HIS A 357 8.38 12.77 -6.94
CA HIS A 357 9.02 12.73 -8.24
C HIS A 357 10.51 12.47 -8.06
N VAL A 358 11.00 11.33 -8.54
CA VAL A 358 12.38 10.84 -8.36
C VAL A 358 12.97 10.49 -9.71
N GLN A 359 14.12 11.07 -10.05
CA GLN A 359 14.88 10.67 -11.23
C GLN A 359 15.36 9.22 -11.10
N VAL A 360 14.99 8.37 -12.06
CA VAL A 360 15.40 6.97 -12.12
C VAL A 360 16.55 6.84 -13.12
N ASN A 361 17.73 6.54 -12.58
CA ASN A 361 18.96 6.42 -13.37
C ASN A 361 19.49 4.97 -13.44
N ASP A 362 18.93 4.06 -12.65
CA ASP A 362 19.26 2.64 -12.63
C ASP A 362 17.97 1.81 -12.62
N PRO A 363 17.79 0.83 -13.54
CA PRO A 363 16.62 -0.05 -13.55
C PRO A 363 16.39 -0.80 -12.23
N ALA A 364 17.46 -1.13 -11.51
CA ALA A 364 17.40 -1.80 -10.21
C ALA A 364 16.79 -0.92 -9.09
N GLU A 365 16.61 0.38 -9.33
CA GLU A 365 15.96 1.30 -8.39
C GLU A 365 14.44 1.42 -8.60
N ILE A 366 13.90 0.86 -9.70
CA ILE A 366 12.48 1.03 -10.05
C ILE A 366 11.58 0.43 -8.96
N ASP A 367 11.84 -0.80 -8.53
CA ASP A 367 11.03 -1.46 -7.50
C ASP A 367 11.06 -0.71 -6.15
N ALA A 368 12.17 -0.04 -5.85
CA ALA A 368 12.30 0.78 -4.63
C ALA A 368 11.51 2.11 -4.68
N LEU A 369 10.90 2.47 -5.81
CA LEU A 369 10.01 3.64 -5.91
C LEU A 369 8.64 3.36 -5.31
N PHE A 370 8.22 2.10 -5.23
CA PHE A 370 6.91 1.69 -4.69
C PHE A 370 6.85 1.79 -3.16
N ASP A 371 7.33 2.91 -2.61
CA ASP A 371 7.17 3.25 -1.19
C ASP A 371 5.73 3.65 -0.93
N GLY A 372 4.98 2.79 -0.24
CA GLY A 372 3.57 3.01 0.07
C GLY A 372 3.27 4.32 0.79
N ALA A 373 4.21 4.83 1.59
CA ALA A 373 4.03 6.10 2.30
C ALA A 373 4.31 7.33 1.42
N ILE A 374 5.13 7.21 0.37
CA ILE A 374 5.55 8.36 -0.46
C ILE A 374 4.82 8.37 -1.80
N VAL A 375 5.06 7.41 -2.69
CA VAL A 375 4.45 7.45 -4.03
C VAL A 375 2.94 7.23 -3.98
N TYR A 376 2.44 6.43 -3.03
CA TYR A 376 1.01 6.23 -2.82
C TYR A 376 0.43 7.31 -1.90
N ALA A 377 0.74 7.27 -0.61
CA ALA A 377 0.07 8.06 0.41
C ALA A 377 0.36 9.57 0.33
N LYS A 378 1.65 9.99 0.28
CA LYS A 378 1.99 11.42 0.11
C LYS A 378 1.50 11.93 -1.23
N GLY A 379 1.71 11.17 -2.31
CA GLY A 379 1.26 11.56 -3.63
C GLY A 379 -0.26 11.76 -3.71
N ALA A 380 -1.04 10.81 -3.16
CA ALA A 380 -2.49 10.97 -3.06
C ALA A 380 -2.89 12.19 -2.23
N ARG A 381 -2.20 12.42 -1.09
CA ARG A 381 -2.45 13.59 -0.24
C ARG A 381 -2.15 14.91 -0.98
N MET A 382 -1.14 14.93 -1.87
CA MET A 382 -0.90 16.08 -2.75
C MET A 382 -2.07 16.32 -3.70
N LEU A 383 -2.63 15.28 -4.29
CA LEU A 383 -3.79 15.39 -5.18
C LEU A 383 -5.07 15.79 -4.42
N VAL A 384 -5.28 15.31 -3.19
CA VAL A 384 -6.34 15.77 -2.29
C VAL A 384 -6.18 17.26 -1.97
N MET A 385 -4.95 17.73 -1.74
CA MET A 385 -4.63 19.14 -1.52
C MET A 385 -4.94 19.98 -2.77
N VAL A 386 -4.60 19.52 -3.97
CA VAL A 386 -4.96 20.15 -5.23
C VAL A 386 -6.48 20.20 -5.40
N ARG A 387 -7.18 19.07 -5.16
CA ARG A 387 -8.64 19.01 -5.23
C ARG A 387 -9.30 20.03 -4.30
N ALA A 388 -8.80 20.13 -3.04
CA ALA A 388 -9.30 21.13 -2.09
C ALA A 388 -9.07 22.58 -2.56
N LEU A 389 -7.96 22.83 -3.26
CA LEU A 389 -7.58 24.16 -3.75
C LEU A 389 -8.39 24.61 -4.97
N ILE A 390 -8.62 23.70 -5.94
CA ILE A 390 -9.27 24.04 -7.23
C ILE A 390 -10.75 23.65 -7.30
N GLY A 391 -11.21 22.76 -6.44
CA GLY A 391 -12.56 22.21 -6.41
C GLY A 391 -12.83 21.14 -7.47
N ASP A 392 -13.91 20.37 -7.28
CA ASP A 392 -14.25 19.20 -8.10
C ASP A 392 -14.54 19.54 -9.56
N VAL A 393 -15.12 20.71 -9.84
CA VAL A 393 -15.47 21.12 -11.20
C VAL A 393 -14.22 21.32 -12.05
N ALA A 394 -13.23 22.07 -11.52
CA ALA A 394 -11.98 22.31 -12.24
C ALA A 394 -11.15 21.04 -12.35
N LEU A 395 -11.13 20.20 -11.30
CA LEU A 395 -10.47 18.89 -11.32
C LEU A 395 -11.04 18.03 -12.47
N ARG A 396 -12.36 17.81 -12.52
CA ARG A 396 -13.00 16.98 -13.57
C ARG A 396 -12.73 17.54 -14.97
N GLN A 397 -12.85 18.85 -15.18
CA GLN A 397 -12.57 19.47 -16.47
C GLN A 397 -11.12 19.32 -16.91
N GLY A 398 -10.17 19.49 -15.98
CA GLY A 398 -8.75 19.30 -16.26
C GLY A 398 -8.42 17.85 -16.61
N LEU A 399 -8.99 16.88 -15.89
CA LEU A 399 -8.82 15.44 -16.17
C LEU A 399 -9.40 15.03 -17.53
N GLN A 400 -10.59 15.51 -17.89
CA GLN A 400 -11.18 15.28 -19.22
C GLN A 400 -10.26 15.77 -20.33
N LYS A 401 -9.66 16.96 -20.16
CA LYS A 401 -8.72 17.54 -21.11
C LYS A 401 -7.43 16.72 -21.21
N TYR A 402 -6.90 16.29 -20.06
CA TYR A 402 -5.71 15.43 -19.96
C TYR A 402 -5.91 14.12 -20.73
N PHE A 403 -7.00 13.40 -20.49
CA PHE A 403 -7.33 12.15 -21.20
C PHE A 403 -7.53 12.40 -22.71
N ALA A 404 -8.28 13.43 -23.10
CA ALA A 404 -8.50 13.72 -24.51
C ALA A 404 -7.21 13.97 -25.29
N SER A 405 -6.19 14.52 -24.62
CA SER A 405 -4.89 14.85 -25.24
C SER A 405 -3.91 13.67 -25.27
N HIS A 406 -3.98 12.75 -24.30
CA HIS A 406 -2.94 11.75 -24.08
C HIS A 406 -3.44 10.28 -24.17
N GLN A 407 -4.74 10.02 -24.42
CA GLN A 407 -5.29 8.68 -24.49
C GLN A 407 -4.50 7.76 -25.46
N TYR A 408 -4.25 6.53 -25.05
CA TYR A 408 -3.41 5.54 -25.74
C TYR A 408 -1.94 5.94 -25.92
N GLY A 409 -1.53 6.97 -25.22
CA GLY A 409 -0.16 7.50 -25.23
C GLY A 409 0.43 7.59 -23.83
N ASN A 410 1.43 8.44 -23.71
CA ASN A 410 2.15 8.68 -22.46
C ASN A 410 2.05 10.17 -22.09
N ALA A 411 2.26 10.45 -20.82
CA ALA A 411 2.28 11.81 -20.29
C ALA A 411 3.34 11.96 -19.20
N THR A 412 3.69 13.20 -18.91
CA THR A 412 4.53 13.62 -17.79
C THR A 412 3.68 14.34 -16.73
N GLY A 413 4.23 14.51 -15.53
CA GLY A 413 3.57 15.31 -14.49
C GLY A 413 3.23 16.73 -14.95
N ASN A 414 4.07 17.35 -15.78
CA ASN A 414 3.81 18.68 -16.32
C ASN A 414 2.57 18.75 -17.22
N ASP A 415 2.31 17.70 -18.01
CA ASP A 415 1.10 17.64 -18.85
C ASP A 415 -0.17 17.67 -18.00
N LEU A 416 -0.16 16.94 -16.87
CA LEU A 416 -1.27 16.97 -15.92
C LEU A 416 -1.44 18.34 -15.27
N TRP A 417 -0.34 18.93 -14.76
CA TRP A 417 -0.40 20.23 -14.10
C TRP A 417 -0.84 21.33 -15.04
N GLN A 418 -0.46 21.26 -16.31
CA GLN A 418 -0.93 22.19 -17.33
C GLN A 418 -2.46 22.06 -17.52
N ALA A 419 -2.98 20.83 -17.66
CA ALA A 419 -4.41 20.61 -17.87
C ALA A 419 -5.26 21.09 -16.69
N LEU A 420 -4.82 20.79 -15.44
CA LEU A 420 -5.49 21.25 -14.23
C LEU A 420 -5.38 22.76 -14.02
N GLY A 421 -4.18 23.33 -14.27
CA GLY A 421 -3.93 24.75 -14.14
C GLY A 421 -4.77 25.61 -15.11
N GLU A 422 -4.92 25.15 -16.36
CA GLU A 422 -5.79 25.79 -17.35
C GLU A 422 -7.28 25.71 -16.94
N ALA A 423 -7.74 24.57 -16.39
CA ALA A 423 -9.11 24.41 -15.93
C ALA A 423 -9.41 25.29 -14.70
N ALA A 424 -8.45 25.41 -13.78
CA ALA A 424 -8.59 26.20 -12.55
C ALA A 424 -8.21 27.67 -12.70
N ASN A 425 -7.61 28.09 -13.83
CA ASN A 425 -6.98 29.39 -14.04
C ASN A 425 -6.00 29.74 -12.90
N MET A 426 -5.11 28.79 -12.55
CA MET A 426 -4.17 28.88 -11.44
C MET A 426 -2.83 28.20 -11.81
N PRO A 427 -1.67 28.70 -11.35
CA PRO A 427 -0.36 28.10 -11.64
C PRO A 427 -0.11 26.85 -10.79
N ILE A 428 -0.90 25.80 -10.98
CA ILE A 428 -0.83 24.56 -10.18
C ILE A 428 0.54 23.90 -10.26
N GLY A 429 1.17 23.90 -11.44
CA GLY A 429 2.52 23.35 -11.62
C GLY A 429 3.55 24.00 -10.69
N ASP A 430 3.56 25.34 -10.60
CA ASP A 430 4.51 26.08 -9.74
C ASP A 430 4.31 25.76 -8.26
N ILE A 431 3.06 25.54 -7.83
CA ILE A 431 2.75 25.13 -6.47
C ILE A 431 3.25 23.70 -6.25
N MET A 432 2.91 22.78 -7.16
CA MET A 432 3.17 21.35 -6.98
C MET A 432 4.64 20.97 -7.09
N HIS A 433 5.45 21.69 -7.90
CA HIS A 433 6.91 21.50 -7.91
C HIS A 433 7.54 21.71 -6.53
N THR A 434 6.99 22.61 -5.70
CA THR A 434 7.49 22.76 -4.32
C THR A 434 7.22 21.55 -3.43
N TRP A 435 6.29 20.69 -3.81
CA TRP A 435 5.86 19.51 -3.04
C TRP A 435 6.39 18.18 -3.59
N LEU A 436 6.42 18.03 -4.91
CA LEU A 436 6.76 16.76 -5.55
C LEU A 436 8.27 16.59 -5.75
N ASP A 437 8.99 17.69 -6.04
CA ASP A 437 10.44 17.64 -6.30
C ASP A 437 11.28 17.78 -5.02
N GLN A 438 10.63 18.08 -3.88
CA GLN A 438 11.28 18.19 -2.58
C GLN A 438 10.79 17.11 -1.63
N PRO A 439 11.72 16.36 -0.98
CA PRO A 439 11.34 15.47 0.13
C PRO A 439 11.06 16.27 1.40
N GLY A 440 10.22 15.69 2.28
CA GLY A 440 9.82 16.31 3.53
C GLY A 440 8.62 17.24 3.38
N TYR A 441 8.25 17.84 4.50
CA TYR A 441 7.12 18.79 4.58
C TYR A 441 7.35 19.82 5.71
N PRO A 442 6.59 20.92 5.73
CA PRO A 442 6.77 21.95 6.74
C PRO A 442 5.98 21.69 8.04
N VAL A 443 6.53 22.12 9.16
CA VAL A 443 5.77 22.53 10.32
C VAL A 443 5.50 24.04 10.20
N VAL A 444 4.24 24.44 10.40
CA VAL A 444 3.85 25.85 10.51
C VAL A 444 3.69 26.18 11.98
N THR A 445 4.60 26.98 12.51
CA THR A 445 4.49 27.51 13.86
C THR A 445 3.55 28.70 13.85
N ALA A 446 2.47 28.63 14.63
CA ALA A 446 1.55 29.72 14.90
C ALA A 446 1.77 30.21 16.33
N GLN A 447 2.13 31.49 16.49
CA GLN A 447 2.49 32.05 17.79
C GLN A 447 2.06 33.52 17.92
N VAL A 448 1.84 33.95 19.15
CA VAL A 448 1.52 35.36 19.45
C VAL A 448 2.77 36.09 19.92
N GLU A 449 3.35 36.90 19.03
CA GLU A 449 4.54 37.70 19.26
C GLU A 449 4.18 39.19 19.40
N ASN A 450 4.50 39.79 20.53
CA ASN A 450 4.20 41.20 20.83
C ASN A 450 2.71 41.57 20.63
N GLY A 451 1.82 40.58 20.76
CA GLY A 451 0.38 40.75 20.57
C GLY A 451 -0.11 40.36 19.16
N ASP A 452 0.73 40.24 18.19
CA ASP A 452 0.39 39.85 16.81
C ASP A 452 0.47 38.34 16.62
N LEU A 453 -0.45 37.80 15.81
CA LEU A 453 -0.43 36.42 15.35
C LEU A 453 0.53 36.29 14.18
N VAL A 454 1.57 35.53 14.37
CA VAL A 454 2.64 35.28 13.40
C VAL A 454 2.70 33.82 13.04
N LEU A 455 2.80 33.53 11.74
CA LEU A 455 3.03 32.20 11.18
C LEU A 455 4.46 32.10 10.64
N GLU A 456 5.13 30.99 10.89
CA GLU A 456 6.44 30.68 10.31
C GLU A 456 6.48 29.25 9.82
N GLN A 457 6.91 29.01 8.57
CA GLN A 457 7.17 27.66 8.03
C GLN A 457 8.63 27.26 8.19
N GLN A 458 8.84 26.02 8.56
CA GLN A 458 10.14 25.38 8.65
C GLN A 458 10.00 23.90 8.28
N GLN A 459 11.00 23.29 7.63
CA GLN A 459 10.99 21.84 7.41
C GLN A 459 10.92 21.10 8.74
N PHE A 460 10.02 20.12 8.81
CA PHE A 460 9.85 19.26 9.97
C PHE A 460 10.69 17.98 9.83
N PHE A 461 11.27 17.53 10.94
CA PHE A 461 11.99 16.27 11.03
C PHE A 461 11.59 15.50 12.28
N ILE A 462 11.44 14.19 12.11
CA ILE A 462 11.49 13.21 13.18
C ILE A 462 12.95 12.75 13.30
N GLY A 463 13.62 13.13 14.39
CA GLY A 463 15.05 12.94 14.59
C GLY A 463 15.91 14.08 14.08
N GLU A 464 17.20 13.79 13.89
CA GLU A 464 18.16 14.75 13.35
C GLU A 464 17.99 14.88 11.85
N GLY A 465 17.91 16.09 11.34
CA GLY A 465 17.82 16.40 9.92
C GLY A 465 18.59 17.65 9.54
N GLN A 466 19.07 17.70 8.31
CA GLN A 466 19.73 18.88 7.77
C GLN A 466 18.72 19.75 7.02
N ALA A 467 18.31 20.86 7.64
CA ALA A 467 17.46 21.84 6.98
C ALA A 467 18.20 22.47 5.79
N GLN A 468 17.69 22.23 4.57
CA GLN A 468 18.26 22.71 3.32
C GLN A 468 17.64 24.02 2.82
N GLN A 469 17.09 24.86 3.69
CA GLN A 469 16.38 26.09 3.36
C GLN A 469 15.18 25.84 2.40
N ARG A 470 14.58 24.63 2.45
CA ARG A 470 13.41 24.32 1.65
C ARG A 470 12.23 25.18 2.08
N GLN A 471 11.43 25.58 1.11
CA GLN A 471 10.21 26.36 1.31
C GLN A 471 9.10 25.81 0.42
N TRP A 472 7.91 25.74 0.96
CA TRP A 472 6.72 25.23 0.27
C TRP A 472 5.72 26.37 0.03
N GLN A 473 4.93 26.26 -1.02
CA GLN A 473 3.72 27.04 -1.20
C GLN A 473 2.57 26.27 -0.52
N ILE A 474 2.21 26.70 0.69
CA ILE A 474 1.33 25.93 1.58
C ILE A 474 -0.12 26.41 1.49
N PRO A 475 -1.09 25.58 1.04
CA PRO A 475 -2.51 25.86 1.23
C PRO A 475 -2.84 25.81 2.72
N LEU A 476 -3.09 26.98 3.35
CA LEU A 476 -3.19 27.08 4.81
C LEU A 476 -4.52 26.58 5.40
N ASN A 477 -5.61 26.67 4.63
CA ASN A 477 -6.95 26.27 5.09
C ASN A 477 -7.26 26.74 6.51
N GLY A 478 -7.07 28.02 6.80
CA GLY A 478 -7.32 28.61 8.11
C GLY A 478 -8.81 28.88 8.34
N ASN A 479 -9.23 28.86 9.61
CA ASN A 479 -10.61 29.15 9.99
C ASN A 479 -10.92 30.67 10.13
N TYR A 480 -9.92 31.54 10.04
CA TYR A 480 -10.10 32.99 10.04
C TYR A 480 -10.09 33.54 8.63
N ALA A 481 -10.96 34.52 8.34
CA ALA A 481 -11.06 35.12 7.01
C ALA A 481 -9.80 35.89 6.58
N GLU A 482 -8.96 36.27 7.51
CA GLU A 482 -7.69 36.98 7.27
C GLU A 482 -6.55 36.06 6.84
N VAL A 483 -6.72 34.72 6.97
CA VAL A 483 -5.70 33.75 6.52
C VAL A 483 -5.71 33.68 5.00
N PRO A 484 -4.58 33.94 4.33
CA PRO A 484 -4.52 33.79 2.87
C PRO A 484 -4.65 32.32 2.47
N ALA A 485 -5.11 32.07 1.22
CA ALA A 485 -5.24 30.71 0.69
C ALA A 485 -3.88 29.98 0.65
N LEU A 486 -2.79 30.70 0.35
CA LEU A 486 -1.42 30.17 0.23
C LEU A 486 -0.44 30.96 1.11
N LEU A 487 0.39 30.24 1.87
CA LEU A 487 1.61 30.78 2.46
C LEU A 487 2.77 30.59 1.49
N GLN A 488 3.26 31.68 0.89
CA GLN A 488 4.34 31.66 -0.10
C GLN A 488 5.65 32.23 0.45
N THR A 489 5.67 32.71 1.67
CA THR A 489 6.82 33.30 2.34
C THR A 489 7.23 32.48 3.56
N LYS A 490 8.45 32.68 4.07
CA LYS A 490 8.89 32.01 5.29
C LYS A 490 8.04 32.40 6.49
N THR A 491 7.66 33.67 6.59
CA THR A 491 6.88 34.22 7.71
C THR A 491 5.71 35.06 7.21
N LEU A 492 4.63 35.09 7.99
CA LEU A 492 3.44 35.90 7.73
C LEU A 492 2.90 36.47 9.06
N ASN A 493 2.74 37.79 9.14
CA ASN A 493 2.08 38.44 10.26
C ASN A 493 0.62 38.74 9.88
N LEU A 494 -0.33 38.21 10.66
CA LEU A 494 -1.78 38.37 10.47
C LEU A 494 -2.37 39.55 11.26
N GLY A 495 -1.57 40.24 12.11
CA GLY A 495 -1.99 41.34 12.97
C GLY A 495 -2.39 40.89 14.37
N ASN A 496 -3.00 41.84 15.16
CA ASN A 496 -3.27 41.64 16.57
C ASN A 496 -4.20 40.44 16.82
N TYR A 497 -3.72 39.46 17.59
CA TYR A 497 -4.46 38.22 17.88
C TYR A 497 -5.78 38.45 18.62
N GLN A 498 -5.81 39.37 19.59
CA GLN A 498 -7.04 39.62 20.32
C GLN A 498 -8.12 40.21 19.41
N ASP A 499 -7.76 41.15 18.54
CA ASP A 499 -8.69 41.72 17.56
C ASP A 499 -9.20 40.68 16.57
N LEU A 500 -8.32 39.77 16.12
CA LEU A 500 -8.68 38.65 15.26
C LEU A 500 -9.63 37.68 15.96
N ARG A 501 -9.32 37.31 17.21
CA ARG A 501 -10.11 36.40 18.04
C ARG A 501 -11.51 36.95 18.31
N ASP A 502 -11.58 38.25 18.61
CA ASP A 502 -12.84 38.96 18.89
C ASP A 502 -13.72 39.07 17.64
N ARG A 503 -13.13 39.23 16.46
CA ARG A 503 -13.89 39.25 15.19
C ARG A 503 -14.39 37.89 14.76
N ASN A 504 -13.57 36.86 14.87
CA ASN A 504 -13.90 35.53 14.41
C ASN A 504 -14.69 34.69 15.46
N GLN A 505 -14.72 35.08 16.70
CA GLN A 505 -15.48 34.44 17.83
C GLN A 505 -15.17 32.96 18.05
N GLN A 506 -14.02 32.49 17.61
CA GLN A 506 -13.55 31.08 17.73
C GLN A 506 -12.03 31.04 17.83
N PRO A 507 -11.42 29.99 18.43
CA PRO A 507 -9.97 29.81 18.45
C PRO A 507 -9.37 29.75 17.05
N PHE A 508 -8.15 30.29 16.92
CA PHE A 508 -7.42 30.21 15.65
C PHE A 508 -6.98 28.78 15.34
N ARG A 509 -7.24 28.31 14.11
CA ARG A 509 -6.81 27.01 13.61
C ARG A 509 -6.37 27.09 12.16
N LEU A 510 -5.40 26.24 11.78
CA LEU A 510 -4.93 26.02 10.43
C LEU A 510 -5.21 24.58 9.99
N ASN A 511 -5.14 24.35 8.68
CA ASN A 511 -5.37 23.05 8.03
C ASN A 511 -6.72 22.42 8.41
N VAL A 512 -7.75 23.24 8.50
CA VAL A 512 -9.12 22.78 8.80
C VAL A 512 -9.54 21.74 7.77
N GLY A 513 -10.04 20.60 8.23
CA GLY A 513 -10.35 19.44 7.39
C GLY A 513 -9.13 18.57 7.02
N ASN A 514 -7.94 18.90 7.52
CA ASN A 514 -6.69 18.12 7.34
C ASN A 514 -6.38 17.73 5.88
N SER A 515 -6.63 18.65 4.95
CA SER A 515 -6.48 18.39 3.51
C SER A 515 -5.11 18.78 2.93
N SER A 516 -4.27 19.51 3.68
CA SER A 516 -2.92 19.92 3.27
C SER A 516 -1.84 19.14 4.02
N HIS A 517 -0.66 19.00 3.37
CA HIS A 517 0.44 18.15 3.88
C HIS A 517 1.41 18.94 4.75
N PHE A 518 0.95 19.44 5.89
CA PHE A 518 1.78 20.07 6.92
C PHE A 518 1.19 19.83 8.30
N ILE A 519 1.99 20.04 9.33
CA ILE A 519 1.54 20.02 10.74
C ILE A 519 1.63 21.41 11.36
N VAL A 520 0.85 21.65 12.40
CA VAL A 520 0.79 22.94 13.08
C VAL A 520 1.37 22.83 14.49
N ARG A 521 2.30 23.72 14.80
CA ARG A 521 2.78 23.95 16.17
C ARG A 521 2.15 25.22 16.69
N TYR A 522 1.21 25.10 17.61
CA TYR A 522 0.63 26.24 18.32
C TYR A 522 1.46 26.60 19.54
N ASP A 523 1.63 27.91 19.84
CA ASP A 523 2.13 28.30 21.14
C ASP A 523 1.12 27.93 22.25
N GLN A 524 1.56 28.02 23.53
CA GLN A 524 0.72 27.61 24.66
C GLN A 524 -0.60 28.38 24.74
N ARG A 525 -0.60 29.67 24.39
CA ARG A 525 -1.79 30.50 24.43
C ARG A 525 -2.83 30.06 23.42
N LEU A 526 -2.40 29.79 22.17
CA LEU A 526 -3.28 29.35 21.10
C LEU A 526 -3.80 27.93 21.39
N LEU A 527 -2.94 27.06 21.90
CA LEU A 527 -3.32 25.69 22.27
C LEU A 527 -4.33 25.69 23.40
N ASP A 528 -4.14 26.51 24.46
CA ASP A 528 -5.09 26.63 25.58
C ASP A 528 -6.45 27.17 25.11
N ASP A 529 -6.45 28.12 24.15
CA ASP A 529 -7.67 28.67 23.55
C ASP A 529 -8.44 27.58 22.76
N ILE A 530 -7.74 26.77 21.98
CA ILE A 530 -8.30 25.61 21.23
C ILE A 530 -8.88 24.59 22.24
N LEU A 531 -8.12 24.22 23.25
CA LEU A 531 -8.53 23.25 24.26
C LEU A 531 -9.69 23.72 25.14
N ALA A 532 -9.84 25.04 25.33
CA ALA A 532 -10.99 25.63 26.04
C ALA A 532 -12.30 25.48 25.25
N ASP A 533 -12.21 25.44 23.91
CA ASP A 533 -13.36 25.30 23.01
C ASP A 533 -13.50 23.85 22.45
N TRP A 534 -12.98 22.89 23.19
CA TRP A 534 -12.85 21.48 22.79
C TRP A 534 -14.16 20.87 22.24
N GLU A 535 -15.31 21.18 22.86
CA GLU A 535 -16.60 20.60 22.47
C GLU A 535 -17.09 21.05 21.08
N GLN A 536 -16.48 22.09 20.50
CA GLN A 536 -16.81 22.59 19.17
C GLN A 536 -15.93 21.97 18.09
N LEU A 537 -14.88 21.23 18.47
CA LEU A 537 -13.99 20.58 17.51
C LEU A 537 -14.69 19.38 16.85
N THR A 538 -14.66 19.33 15.51
CA THR A 538 -15.12 18.16 14.77
C THR A 538 -14.17 16.98 14.99
N ALA A 539 -14.59 15.76 14.64
CA ALA A 539 -13.73 14.57 14.74
C ALA A 539 -12.41 14.74 13.96
N ILE A 540 -12.45 15.35 12.77
CA ILE A 540 -11.23 15.63 11.99
C ILE A 540 -10.34 16.66 12.69
N ASP A 541 -10.90 17.69 13.29
CA ASP A 541 -10.12 18.67 14.06
C ASP A 541 -9.43 18.05 15.28
N GLN A 542 -10.14 17.15 15.98
CA GLN A 542 -9.59 16.40 17.12
C GLN A 542 -8.48 15.45 16.67
N LEU A 543 -8.70 14.71 15.56
CA LEU A 543 -7.68 13.86 14.97
C LEU A 543 -6.43 14.67 14.64
N GLN A 544 -6.58 15.76 13.87
CA GLN A 544 -5.46 16.59 13.43
C GLN A 544 -4.66 17.11 14.61
N LEU A 545 -5.33 17.66 15.64
CA LEU A 545 -4.64 18.15 16.83
C LEU A 545 -3.82 17.06 17.51
N LEU A 546 -4.39 15.87 17.69
CA LEU A 546 -3.70 14.76 18.34
C LEU A 546 -2.55 14.20 17.47
N GLN A 547 -2.75 14.14 16.15
CA GLN A 547 -1.72 13.74 15.19
C GLN A 547 -0.54 14.72 15.16
N ASP A 548 -0.84 16.04 15.13
CA ASP A 548 0.20 17.07 15.12
C ASP A 548 1.01 17.04 16.43
N LEU A 549 0.35 16.95 17.59
CA LEU A 549 1.00 16.80 18.88
C LEU A 549 1.89 15.54 18.93
N ARG A 550 1.38 14.41 18.44
CA ARG A 550 2.16 13.17 18.38
C ARG A 550 3.43 13.33 17.53
N LEU A 551 3.30 13.90 16.32
CA LEU A 551 4.45 14.12 15.44
C LEU A 551 5.45 15.11 16.02
N LEU A 552 4.98 16.20 16.64
CA LEU A 552 5.82 17.16 17.35
C LEU A 552 6.61 16.50 18.50
N ALA A 553 6.00 15.54 19.21
CA ALA A 553 6.69 14.78 20.24
C ALA A 553 7.72 13.81 19.67
N GLU A 554 7.40 13.10 18.57
CA GLU A 554 8.39 12.28 17.83
C GLU A 554 9.58 13.12 17.33
N GLY A 555 9.32 14.35 16.90
CA GLY A 555 10.32 15.33 16.50
C GLY A 555 11.01 16.07 17.66
N LYS A 556 10.73 15.72 18.91
CA LYS A 556 11.28 16.36 20.12
C LYS A 556 11.00 17.88 20.21
N GLN A 557 9.95 18.39 19.54
CA GLN A 557 9.55 19.79 19.63
C GLN A 557 8.65 20.05 20.85
N ILE A 558 7.97 19.00 21.35
CA ILE A 558 7.28 18.93 22.64
C ILE A 558 7.61 17.60 23.30
N SER A 559 7.24 17.42 24.56
CA SER A 559 7.39 16.12 25.25
C SER A 559 6.13 15.27 25.12
N TYR A 560 6.28 13.93 24.99
CA TYR A 560 5.15 12.99 25.14
C TYR A 560 4.45 13.17 26.49
N ALA A 561 5.18 13.59 27.54
CA ALA A 561 4.62 13.87 28.86
C ALA A 561 3.56 14.99 28.84
N GLU A 562 3.61 15.91 27.87
CA GLU A 562 2.61 16.98 27.70
C GLU A 562 1.33 16.45 27.06
N ILE A 563 1.41 15.36 26.27
CA ILE A 563 0.25 14.77 25.60
C ILE A 563 -0.55 13.86 26.55
N VAL A 564 0.12 13.12 27.43
CA VAL A 564 -0.51 12.13 28.33
C VAL A 564 -1.73 12.69 29.07
N PRO A 565 -1.70 13.89 29.69
CA PRO A 565 -2.87 14.43 30.41
C PRO A 565 -4.04 14.84 29.51
N LEU A 566 -3.82 14.94 28.19
CA LEU A 566 -4.87 15.27 27.23
C LEU A 566 -5.67 14.03 26.78
N LEU A 567 -5.06 12.83 26.77
CA LEU A 567 -5.66 11.61 26.23
C LEU A 567 -7.02 11.24 26.84
N PRO A 568 -7.29 11.44 28.14
CA PRO A 568 -8.62 11.19 28.71
C PRO A 568 -9.76 12.04 28.13
N ARG A 569 -9.44 13.19 27.49
CA ARG A 569 -10.45 13.99 26.78
C ARG A 569 -10.87 13.30 25.48
N PHE A 570 -9.88 12.79 24.72
CA PHE A 570 -10.11 12.06 23.48
C PHE A 570 -10.83 10.73 23.71
N ALA A 571 -10.65 10.10 24.88
CA ALA A 571 -11.32 8.85 25.23
C ALA A 571 -12.84 8.97 25.42
N LYS A 572 -13.38 10.19 25.43
CA LYS A 572 -14.84 10.46 25.52
C LYS A 572 -15.53 10.53 24.17
N THR A 573 -14.78 10.37 23.09
CA THR A 573 -15.30 10.43 21.72
C THR A 573 -16.18 9.22 21.39
N ASP A 574 -17.14 9.43 20.48
CA ASP A 574 -17.90 8.37 19.83
C ASP A 574 -17.45 8.16 18.38
N SER A 575 -16.35 8.80 17.96
CA SER A 575 -15.76 8.67 16.61
C SER A 575 -14.70 7.58 16.57
N ALA A 576 -14.82 6.67 15.62
CA ALA A 576 -13.80 5.66 15.32
C ALA A 576 -12.48 6.30 14.87
N LEU A 577 -12.56 7.38 14.09
CA LEU A 577 -11.43 8.16 13.60
C LEU A 577 -10.54 8.65 14.77
N VAL A 578 -11.13 9.28 15.73
CA VAL A 578 -10.42 9.83 16.92
C VAL A 578 -9.94 8.70 17.84
N THR A 579 -10.74 7.65 18.00
CA THR A 579 -10.41 6.49 18.83
C THR A 579 -9.17 5.76 18.30
N GLU A 580 -9.04 5.61 16.98
CA GLU A 580 -7.88 4.98 16.36
C GLU A 580 -6.59 5.79 16.65
N MET A 581 -6.64 7.11 16.49
CA MET A 581 -5.50 7.99 16.80
C MET A 581 -5.18 8.00 18.30
N LEU A 582 -6.19 8.03 19.17
CA LEU A 582 -6.02 7.93 20.62
C LEU A 582 -5.20 6.69 21.00
N TYR A 583 -5.62 5.51 20.51
CA TYR A 583 -4.91 4.27 20.84
C TYR A 583 -3.58 4.15 20.10
N ARG A 584 -3.39 4.79 18.96
CA ARG A 584 -2.08 4.91 18.33
C ARG A 584 -1.09 5.63 19.24
N VAL A 585 -1.47 6.82 19.75
CA VAL A 585 -0.64 7.57 20.70
C VAL A 585 -0.43 6.81 22.01
N ALA A 586 -1.48 6.22 22.58
CA ALA A 586 -1.36 5.39 23.79
C ALA A 586 -0.41 4.19 23.58
N ASN A 587 -0.44 3.55 22.43
CA ASN A 587 0.50 2.46 22.09
C ASN A 587 1.94 2.97 21.93
N ASP A 588 2.15 4.19 21.46
CA ASP A 588 3.50 4.78 21.42
C ASP A 588 4.12 4.92 22.82
N LEU A 589 3.31 5.07 23.88
CA LEU A 589 3.82 5.12 25.26
C LEU A 589 4.47 3.81 25.70
N LYS A 590 4.17 2.68 25.06
CA LYS A 590 4.76 1.37 25.39
C LYS A 590 6.27 1.33 25.21
N LYS A 591 6.82 2.14 24.29
CA LYS A 591 8.29 2.21 24.07
C LYS A 591 9.05 2.77 25.28
N PHE A 592 8.39 3.48 26.17
CA PHE A 592 9.00 4.09 27.36
C PHE A 592 8.98 3.20 28.61
N VAL A 593 8.36 2.00 28.53
CA VAL A 593 8.25 1.09 29.66
C VAL A 593 8.90 -0.25 29.33
N ALA A 594 9.60 -0.85 30.28
CA ALA A 594 10.14 -2.19 30.14
C ALA A 594 9.04 -3.23 30.45
N PRO A 595 8.97 -4.34 29.71
CA PRO A 595 8.03 -5.41 29.99
C PRO A 595 8.10 -5.88 31.46
N GLN A 596 6.94 -6.15 32.07
CA GLN A 596 6.76 -6.62 33.45
C GLN A 596 7.24 -5.64 34.55
N SER A 597 7.64 -4.41 34.20
CA SER A 597 8.05 -3.38 35.16
C SER A 597 6.89 -2.75 35.90
N SER A 598 7.19 -1.99 36.98
CA SER A 598 6.20 -1.18 37.69
C SER A 598 5.60 -0.09 36.79
N ALA A 599 6.42 0.47 35.86
CA ALA A 599 5.96 1.45 34.92
C ALA A 599 4.97 0.87 33.89
N GLU A 600 5.19 -0.36 33.43
CA GLU A 600 4.22 -1.05 32.55
C GLU A 600 2.89 -1.30 33.27
N LYS A 601 2.94 -1.68 34.56
CA LYS A 601 1.70 -1.86 35.39
C LYS A 601 0.91 -0.55 35.52
N GLN A 602 1.59 0.59 35.63
CA GLN A 602 0.93 1.89 35.62
C GLN A 602 0.36 2.22 34.24
N LEU A 603 1.09 1.93 33.16
CA LEU A 603 0.59 2.13 31.79
C LEU A 603 -0.65 1.24 31.52
N LYS A 604 -0.66 -0.02 31.97
CA LYS A 604 -1.84 -0.89 31.87
C LYS A 604 -3.05 -0.31 32.61
N LYS A 605 -2.85 0.28 33.79
CA LYS A 605 -3.94 0.99 34.48
C LYS A 605 -4.44 2.18 33.68
N PHE A 606 -3.53 2.96 33.09
CA PHE A 606 -3.90 4.09 32.25
C PHE A 606 -4.72 3.66 31.03
N PHE A 607 -4.31 2.55 30.36
CA PHE A 607 -5.12 1.95 29.29
C PHE A 607 -6.50 1.50 29.79
N GLY A 608 -6.58 1.02 31.05
CA GLY A 608 -7.85 0.67 31.71
C GLY A 608 -8.76 1.88 31.83
N GLU A 609 -8.23 3.02 32.27
CA GLU A 609 -9.01 4.25 32.38
C GLU A 609 -9.51 4.76 31.01
N LEU A 610 -8.68 4.68 29.97
CA LEU A 610 -9.06 5.08 28.62
C LEU A 610 -10.10 4.16 27.98
N SER A 611 -10.10 2.85 28.32
CA SER A 611 -10.90 1.83 27.63
C SER A 611 -12.13 1.36 28.40
N GLN A 612 -12.23 1.57 29.72
CA GLN A 612 -13.27 0.98 30.55
C GLN A 612 -14.69 1.38 30.13
N ALA A 613 -14.96 2.67 30.01
CA ALA A 613 -16.30 3.14 29.65
C ALA A 613 -16.72 2.72 28.23
N PRO A 614 -15.91 2.93 27.19
CA PRO A 614 -16.27 2.46 25.86
C PRO A 614 -16.33 0.93 25.74
N ALA A 615 -15.52 0.15 26.49
CA ALA A 615 -15.62 -1.31 26.50
C ALA A 615 -16.92 -1.80 27.13
N GLN A 616 -17.38 -1.16 28.21
CA GLN A 616 -18.69 -1.46 28.81
C GLN A 616 -19.85 -1.11 27.87
N ARG A 617 -19.76 0.00 27.13
CA ARG A 617 -20.78 0.41 26.16
C ARG A 617 -20.87 -0.53 24.96
N LEU A 618 -19.74 -0.84 24.36
CA LEU A 618 -19.67 -1.61 23.10
C LEU A 618 -19.78 -3.13 23.32
N GLY A 619 -19.20 -3.65 24.37
CA GLY A 619 -19.19 -5.08 24.70
C GLY A 619 -18.61 -5.95 23.58
N TRP A 620 -18.77 -7.27 23.70
CA TRP A 620 -18.30 -8.27 22.75
C TRP A 620 -19.30 -8.58 21.62
N GLN A 621 -20.54 -8.17 21.76
CA GLN A 621 -21.61 -8.45 20.81
C GLN A 621 -22.13 -7.15 20.21
N ALA A 622 -22.41 -7.19 18.92
CA ALA A 622 -23.04 -6.10 18.22
C ALA A 622 -24.46 -5.84 18.77
N ALA A 623 -24.76 -4.59 19.07
CA ALA A 623 -26.10 -4.17 19.49
C ALA A 623 -27.00 -3.92 18.27
N PRO A 624 -28.31 -4.17 18.36
CA PRO A 624 -29.23 -3.78 17.29
C PRO A 624 -29.17 -2.26 17.03
N GLY A 625 -28.91 -1.88 15.77
CA GLY A 625 -28.87 -0.47 15.37
C GLY A 625 -27.59 0.27 15.73
N GLU A 626 -26.48 -0.43 16.03
CA GLU A 626 -25.19 0.20 16.24
C GLU A 626 -24.68 0.94 15.00
N THR A 627 -23.92 1.99 15.20
CA THR A 627 -23.36 2.82 14.13
C THR A 627 -22.14 2.15 13.47
N ASN A 628 -21.70 2.67 12.34
CA ASN A 628 -20.43 2.27 11.72
C ASN A 628 -19.23 2.56 12.64
N ASP A 629 -19.24 3.69 13.34
CA ASP A 629 -18.23 4.01 14.35
C ASP A 629 -18.17 2.95 15.46
N ASP A 630 -19.31 2.52 15.99
CA ASP A 630 -19.35 1.47 17.03
C ASP A 630 -18.73 0.15 16.54
N GLN A 631 -19.04 -0.24 15.30
CA GLN A 631 -18.47 -1.44 14.67
C GLN A 631 -16.95 -1.34 14.55
N LEU A 632 -16.44 -0.18 14.11
CA LEU A 632 -15.01 0.08 13.95
C LEU A 632 -14.28 0.23 15.29
N MET A 633 -14.90 0.88 16.27
CA MET A 633 -14.33 1.12 17.61
C MET A 633 -14.21 -0.17 18.43
N ARG A 634 -15.18 -1.07 18.35
CA ARG A 634 -15.24 -2.28 19.20
C ARG A 634 -13.92 -3.06 19.26
N PRO A 635 -13.31 -3.51 18.17
CA PRO A 635 -12.06 -4.26 18.24
C PRO A 635 -10.90 -3.44 18.83
N MET A 636 -10.85 -2.12 18.56
CA MET A 636 -9.80 -1.25 19.09
C MET A 636 -9.92 -1.08 20.62
N VAL A 637 -11.10 -0.83 21.09
CA VAL A 637 -11.41 -0.64 22.52
C VAL A 637 -11.21 -1.93 23.31
N LEU A 638 -11.69 -3.07 22.80
CA LEU A 638 -11.50 -4.37 23.45
C LEU A 638 -10.03 -4.77 23.48
N LYS A 639 -9.26 -4.51 22.43
CA LYS A 639 -7.81 -4.74 22.40
C LYS A 639 -7.08 -3.92 23.47
N ALA A 640 -7.49 -2.67 23.67
CA ALA A 640 -6.91 -1.82 24.71
C ALA A 640 -7.29 -2.32 26.13
N ALA A 641 -8.53 -2.79 26.33
CA ALA A 641 -8.99 -3.35 27.59
C ALA A 641 -8.33 -4.71 27.91
N LEU A 642 -8.04 -5.52 26.90
CA LEU A 642 -7.26 -6.77 27.06
C LEU A 642 -5.81 -6.45 27.47
N TYR A 643 -5.17 -5.45 26.81
CA TYR A 643 -3.82 -5.03 27.21
C TYR A 643 -3.79 -4.50 28.66
N ALA A 644 -4.85 -3.82 29.08
CA ALA A 644 -5.03 -3.36 30.47
C ALA A 644 -5.24 -4.52 31.47
N GLU A 645 -5.34 -5.76 30.99
CA GLU A 645 -5.65 -6.95 31.78
C GLU A 645 -6.98 -6.78 32.59
N ASN A 646 -7.99 -6.16 31.96
CA ASN A 646 -9.31 -5.99 32.56
C ASN A 646 -9.93 -7.38 32.82
N PRO A 647 -10.16 -7.76 34.12
CA PRO A 647 -10.54 -9.14 34.45
C PRO A 647 -11.88 -9.58 33.81
N ALA A 648 -12.85 -8.66 33.71
CA ALA A 648 -14.14 -8.96 33.10
C ALA A 648 -14.02 -9.21 31.60
N VAL A 649 -13.20 -8.38 30.90
CA VAL A 649 -12.99 -8.50 29.47
C VAL A 649 -12.20 -9.77 29.13
N THR A 650 -11.15 -10.07 29.88
CA THR A 650 -10.33 -11.28 29.72
C THR A 650 -11.12 -12.56 29.98
N ALA A 651 -11.91 -12.59 31.05
CA ALA A 651 -12.75 -13.76 31.38
C ALA A 651 -13.83 -14.00 30.33
N GLN A 652 -14.43 -12.93 29.78
CA GLN A 652 -15.44 -13.05 28.74
C GLN A 652 -14.85 -13.51 27.41
N ALA A 653 -13.62 -13.07 27.06
CA ALA A 653 -12.89 -13.57 25.90
C ALA A 653 -12.63 -15.08 26.00
N HIS A 654 -12.19 -15.55 27.18
CA HIS A 654 -11.99 -16.96 27.45
C HIS A 654 -13.30 -17.77 27.33
N GLN A 655 -14.38 -17.29 27.94
CA GLN A 655 -15.69 -17.92 27.81
C GLN A 655 -16.15 -18.03 26.36
N LEU A 656 -16.00 -16.95 25.57
CA LEU A 656 -16.35 -16.94 24.14
C LEU A 656 -15.52 -17.97 23.36
N PHE A 657 -14.26 -18.16 23.72
CA PHE A 657 -13.42 -19.19 23.11
C PHE A 657 -13.95 -20.59 23.43
N GLU A 658 -14.18 -20.92 24.70
CA GLU A 658 -14.68 -22.22 25.13
C GLU A 658 -16.04 -22.57 24.48
N GLU A 659 -16.97 -21.60 24.41
CA GLU A 659 -18.30 -21.80 23.81
C GLU A 659 -18.23 -22.05 22.29
N ASN A 660 -17.17 -21.57 21.62
CA ASN A 660 -17.01 -21.64 20.17
C ASN A 660 -15.81 -22.50 19.71
N GLU A 661 -15.15 -23.21 20.61
CA GLU A 661 -13.92 -23.93 20.33
C GLU A 661 -13.99 -24.88 19.12
N ALA A 662 -15.15 -25.53 18.91
CA ALA A 662 -15.39 -26.44 17.78
C ALA A 662 -15.70 -25.70 16.45
N GLN A 663 -15.89 -24.40 16.44
CA GLN A 663 -16.33 -23.60 15.29
C GLN A 663 -15.79 -22.16 15.32
N LEU A 664 -14.53 -22.00 15.64
CA LEU A 664 -13.86 -20.68 15.70
C LEU A 664 -14.09 -19.79 14.47
N PRO A 665 -14.14 -20.31 13.23
CA PRO A 665 -14.45 -19.49 12.05
C PRO A 665 -15.81 -18.77 12.11
N LYS A 666 -16.75 -19.26 12.93
CA LYS A 666 -18.08 -18.66 13.10
C LYS A 666 -18.16 -17.54 14.11
N LEU A 667 -17.11 -17.34 14.92
CA LEU A 667 -17.02 -16.15 15.75
C LEU A 667 -17.11 -14.89 14.87
N PRO A 668 -17.79 -13.83 15.34
CA PRO A 668 -17.84 -12.56 14.59
C PRO A 668 -16.43 -12.08 14.25
N ALA A 669 -16.17 -11.80 12.99
CA ALA A 669 -14.84 -11.43 12.49
C ALA A 669 -14.23 -10.24 13.26
N ALA A 670 -15.07 -9.28 13.72
CA ALA A 670 -14.62 -8.11 14.48
C ALA A 670 -13.91 -8.44 15.82
N ILE A 671 -14.19 -9.61 16.42
CA ILE A 671 -13.64 -9.99 17.72
C ILE A 671 -12.84 -11.30 17.68
N ARG A 672 -12.90 -12.04 16.56
CA ARG A 672 -12.35 -13.40 16.45
C ARG A 672 -10.86 -13.45 16.76
N SER A 673 -10.07 -12.54 16.19
CA SER A 673 -8.63 -12.45 16.46
C SER A 673 -8.34 -12.17 17.95
N LEU A 674 -9.14 -11.32 18.60
CA LEU A 674 -8.95 -10.96 20.00
C LEU A 674 -9.26 -12.12 20.93
N VAL A 675 -10.34 -12.87 20.64
CA VAL A 675 -10.74 -14.05 21.42
C VAL A 675 -9.68 -15.15 21.31
N ILE A 676 -9.25 -15.49 20.09
CA ILE A 676 -8.25 -16.55 19.88
C ILE A 676 -6.90 -16.13 20.46
N ARG A 677 -6.51 -14.87 20.28
CA ARG A 677 -5.26 -14.34 20.83
C ARG A 677 -5.24 -14.39 22.35
N ASN A 678 -6.32 -13.95 23.02
CA ASN A 678 -6.43 -14.02 24.48
C ASN A 678 -6.24 -15.45 25.00
N GLU A 679 -6.82 -16.42 24.27
CA GLU A 679 -6.66 -17.84 24.63
C GLU A 679 -5.21 -18.31 24.51
N VAL A 680 -4.54 -17.99 23.40
CA VAL A 680 -3.13 -18.34 23.16
C VAL A 680 -2.20 -17.68 24.17
N GLU A 681 -2.45 -16.41 24.53
CA GLU A 681 -1.60 -15.66 25.47
C GLU A 681 -1.74 -16.13 26.93
N HIS A 682 -2.94 -16.47 27.38
CA HIS A 682 -3.23 -16.74 28.79
C HIS A 682 -3.51 -18.21 29.13
N PHE A 683 -4.03 -18.99 28.18
CA PHE A 683 -4.47 -20.37 28.37
C PHE A 683 -3.81 -21.34 27.37
N GLY A 684 -2.80 -20.87 26.62
CA GLY A 684 -2.17 -21.61 25.54
C GLY A 684 -1.49 -22.90 25.99
N SER A 685 -1.67 -23.96 25.19
CA SER A 685 -0.97 -25.24 25.30
C SER A 685 -0.35 -25.66 23.98
N PRO A 686 0.62 -26.60 23.97
CA PRO A 686 1.17 -27.11 22.71
C PRO A 686 0.11 -27.77 21.82
N GLU A 687 -0.92 -28.40 22.41
CA GLU A 687 -2.03 -29.04 21.70
C GLU A 687 -2.92 -28.00 21.02
N LEU A 688 -3.26 -26.93 21.73
CA LEU A 688 -4.02 -25.80 21.17
C LEU A 688 -3.24 -25.17 20.02
N PHE A 689 -1.96 -24.91 20.23
CA PHE A 689 -1.09 -24.29 19.21
C PHE A 689 -1.03 -25.14 17.93
N ALA A 690 -0.79 -26.44 18.07
CA ALA A 690 -0.74 -27.36 16.93
C ALA A 690 -2.08 -27.44 16.17
N ARG A 691 -3.20 -27.41 16.91
CA ARG A 691 -4.54 -27.39 16.31
C ARG A 691 -4.77 -26.11 15.49
N LEU A 692 -4.49 -24.94 16.07
CA LEU A 692 -4.69 -23.66 15.39
C LEU A 692 -3.78 -23.52 14.15
N LEU A 693 -2.54 -24.00 14.23
CA LEU A 693 -1.63 -24.02 13.07
C LEU A 693 -2.17 -24.94 11.95
N LYS A 694 -2.77 -26.06 12.30
CA LYS A 694 -3.42 -26.95 11.34
C LYS A 694 -4.69 -26.33 10.74
N GLU A 695 -5.44 -25.54 11.49
CA GLU A 695 -6.58 -24.77 10.97
C GLU A 695 -6.11 -23.71 9.98
N TYR A 696 -5.02 -23.00 10.27
CA TYR A 696 -4.40 -22.05 9.35
C TYR A 696 -4.05 -22.69 7.99
N GLN A 697 -3.46 -23.88 8.02
CA GLN A 697 -3.10 -24.60 6.79
C GLN A 697 -4.32 -25.02 5.94
N ARG A 698 -5.48 -25.26 6.58
CA ARG A 698 -6.65 -25.86 5.93
C ARG A 698 -7.68 -24.85 5.44
N THR A 699 -7.72 -23.69 6.06
CA THR A 699 -8.72 -22.69 5.70
C THR A 699 -8.35 -21.96 4.42
N SER A 700 -9.34 -21.69 3.56
CA SER A 700 -9.24 -20.77 2.43
C SER A 700 -9.68 -19.34 2.80
N ASP A 701 -10.25 -19.11 3.99
CA ASP A 701 -10.67 -17.78 4.46
C ASP A 701 -9.44 -16.97 4.86
N ALA A 702 -9.07 -15.99 4.03
CA ALA A 702 -7.91 -15.12 4.25
C ALA A 702 -8.03 -14.28 5.54
N SER A 703 -9.25 -13.85 5.92
CA SER A 703 -9.49 -13.13 7.17
C SER A 703 -9.21 -14.03 8.37
N TYR A 704 -9.68 -15.28 8.35
CA TYR A 704 -9.42 -16.23 9.43
C TYR A 704 -7.95 -16.63 9.49
N LYS A 705 -7.25 -16.77 8.35
CA LYS A 705 -5.78 -16.95 8.33
C LYS A 705 -5.06 -15.81 9.05
N SER A 706 -5.45 -14.57 8.78
CA SER A 706 -4.87 -13.40 9.45
C SER A 706 -5.10 -13.43 10.97
N ASP A 707 -6.30 -13.80 11.42
CA ASP A 707 -6.63 -13.91 12.83
C ASP A 707 -5.77 -14.98 13.53
N LEU A 708 -5.60 -16.14 12.88
CA LEU A 708 -4.77 -17.23 13.39
C LEU A 708 -3.27 -16.85 13.45
N CYS A 709 -2.77 -16.15 12.44
CA CYS A 709 -1.41 -15.61 12.43
C CYS A 709 -1.18 -14.67 13.63
N GLN A 710 -2.10 -13.70 13.85
CA GLN A 710 -2.02 -12.77 14.97
C GLN A 710 -2.07 -13.47 16.33
N ALA A 711 -2.86 -14.54 16.46
CA ALA A 711 -2.98 -15.29 17.70
C ALA A 711 -1.75 -16.16 17.95
N LEU A 712 -1.31 -16.96 16.98
CA LEU A 712 -0.19 -17.88 17.12
C LEU A 712 1.14 -17.16 17.39
N THR A 713 1.36 -16.00 16.73
CA THR A 713 2.56 -15.19 16.96
C THR A 713 2.58 -14.50 18.33
N ALA A 714 1.45 -14.46 19.06
CA ALA A 714 1.33 -13.88 20.39
C ALA A 714 1.66 -14.85 21.53
N THR A 715 1.95 -16.13 21.25
CA THR A 715 2.28 -17.13 22.30
C THR A 715 3.45 -16.67 23.18
N PRO A 716 3.35 -16.79 24.51
CA PRO A 716 4.46 -16.48 25.41
C PRO A 716 5.50 -17.62 25.50
N SER A 717 5.26 -18.76 24.82
CA SER A 717 6.11 -19.94 24.87
C SER A 717 7.26 -19.87 23.87
N LEU A 718 8.48 -19.64 24.34
CA LEU A 718 9.68 -19.63 23.49
C LEU A 718 9.85 -20.92 22.66
N PRO A 719 9.62 -22.15 23.20
CA PRO A 719 9.68 -23.36 22.36
C PRO A 719 8.69 -23.39 21.20
N LEU A 720 7.45 -22.89 21.40
CA LEU A 720 6.46 -22.81 20.33
C LEU A 720 6.82 -21.75 19.30
N ILE A 721 7.39 -20.63 19.72
CA ILE A 721 7.93 -19.60 18.81
C ILE A 721 9.06 -20.18 17.96
N GLN A 722 10.00 -20.90 18.56
CA GLN A 722 11.10 -21.54 17.84
C GLN A 722 10.59 -22.56 16.82
N GLN A 723 9.57 -23.34 17.19
CA GLN A 723 8.89 -24.26 16.27
C GLN A 723 8.23 -23.51 15.11
N LEU A 724 7.64 -22.35 15.36
CA LEU A 724 7.01 -21.52 14.33
C LEU A 724 8.04 -20.94 13.37
N VAL A 725 9.14 -20.39 13.87
CA VAL A 725 10.23 -19.85 13.04
C VAL A 725 10.81 -20.91 12.10
N GLN A 726 10.90 -22.17 12.53
CA GLN A 726 11.32 -23.28 11.66
C GLN A 726 10.36 -23.56 10.49
N GLN A 727 9.14 -23.00 10.50
CA GLN A 727 8.18 -23.12 9.41
C GLN A 727 8.26 -21.98 8.39
N PHE A 728 9.08 -20.95 8.61
CA PHE A 728 9.15 -19.79 7.73
C PHE A 728 9.57 -20.13 6.28
N GLU A 729 10.44 -21.13 6.13
CA GLU A 729 10.88 -21.61 4.80
C GLU A 729 10.00 -22.73 4.22
N ASN A 730 8.98 -23.14 4.97
CA ASN A 730 8.09 -24.21 4.57
C ASN A 730 6.83 -23.67 3.90
N ALA A 731 6.84 -23.53 2.58
CA ALA A 731 5.72 -23.01 1.77
C ALA A 731 4.43 -23.85 1.92
N GLN A 732 4.51 -25.11 2.40
CA GLN A 732 3.32 -25.92 2.70
C GLN A 732 2.62 -25.46 3.99
N VAL A 733 3.31 -24.70 4.85
CA VAL A 733 2.76 -24.17 6.10
C VAL A 733 2.51 -22.68 5.96
N ILE A 734 3.54 -21.91 5.56
CA ILE A 734 3.47 -20.44 5.40
C ILE A 734 3.89 -20.12 3.97
N LYS A 735 2.96 -19.65 3.18
CA LYS A 735 3.26 -19.21 1.81
C LYS A 735 4.20 -17.99 1.82
N PRO A 736 5.10 -17.85 0.83
CA PRO A 736 6.03 -16.71 0.76
C PRO A 736 5.35 -15.34 0.89
N GLN A 737 4.21 -15.14 0.26
CA GLN A 737 3.41 -13.91 0.35
C GLN A 737 2.91 -13.58 1.76
N ASP A 738 2.70 -14.59 2.62
CA ASP A 738 2.20 -14.43 3.99
C ASP A 738 3.35 -14.29 5.00
N LEU A 739 4.57 -14.66 4.61
CA LEU A 739 5.74 -14.76 5.50
C LEU A 739 6.03 -13.46 6.25
N ARG A 740 5.89 -12.32 5.58
CA ARG A 740 6.13 -11.01 6.20
C ARG A 740 5.23 -10.74 7.41
N ALA A 741 3.95 -11.15 7.33
CA ALA A 741 3.00 -11.01 8.44
C ALA A 741 3.41 -11.89 9.65
N TRP A 742 3.82 -13.12 9.39
CA TRP A 742 4.32 -14.03 10.40
C TRP A 742 5.63 -13.55 11.03
N PHE A 743 6.58 -13.14 10.21
CA PHE A 743 7.86 -12.57 10.65
C PHE A 743 7.64 -11.36 11.56
N ARG A 744 6.80 -10.41 11.11
CA ARG A 744 6.45 -9.22 11.89
C ARG A 744 5.80 -9.58 13.23
N GLY A 745 4.86 -10.52 13.21
CA GLY A 745 4.17 -10.95 14.42
C GLY A 745 5.13 -11.58 15.45
N VAL A 746 6.03 -12.45 15.00
CA VAL A 746 7.05 -13.08 15.86
C VAL A 746 8.06 -12.02 16.35
N LEU A 747 8.56 -11.15 15.48
CA LEU A 747 9.52 -10.10 15.83
C LEU A 747 8.94 -9.10 16.86
N ALA A 748 7.65 -8.81 16.77
CA ALA A 748 6.96 -7.92 17.72
C ALA A 748 6.73 -8.57 19.09
N ASN A 749 6.79 -9.91 19.18
CA ASN A 749 6.66 -10.64 20.44
C ASN A 749 7.98 -10.58 21.22
N PRO A 750 7.98 -10.14 22.50
CA PRO A 750 9.21 -10.07 23.31
C PRO A 750 10.02 -11.36 23.36
N GLN A 751 9.37 -12.54 23.36
CA GLN A 751 10.03 -13.82 23.33
C GLN A 751 10.49 -14.23 21.91
N GLY A 752 9.85 -13.67 20.89
CA GLY A 752 10.10 -13.99 19.48
C GLY A 752 11.15 -13.13 18.83
N GLN A 753 11.49 -11.97 19.42
CA GLN A 753 12.38 -10.99 18.82
C GLN A 753 13.76 -11.56 18.49
N GLY A 754 14.38 -12.28 19.42
CA GLY A 754 15.67 -12.95 19.21
C GLY A 754 15.61 -14.05 18.13
N PRO A 755 14.70 -15.03 18.24
CA PRO A 755 14.51 -16.05 17.19
C PRO A 755 14.28 -15.50 15.79
N ALA A 756 13.39 -14.52 15.62
CA ALA A 756 13.12 -13.91 14.30
C ALA A 756 14.33 -13.14 13.76
N TRP A 757 15.03 -12.40 14.64
CA TRP A 757 16.25 -11.67 14.27
C TRP A 757 17.40 -12.59 13.86
N ASN A 758 17.55 -13.73 14.54
CA ASN A 758 18.55 -14.73 14.15
C ASN A 758 18.19 -15.34 12.79
N TRP A 759 16.93 -15.77 12.64
CA TRP A 759 16.47 -16.36 11.38
C TRP A 759 16.75 -15.46 10.18
N ILE A 760 16.36 -14.18 10.20
CA ILE A 760 16.56 -13.31 9.03
C ILE A 760 18.03 -13.07 8.71
N ARG A 761 18.94 -13.10 9.72
CA ARG A 761 20.36 -12.99 9.49
C ARG A 761 20.96 -14.27 8.88
N ASP A 762 20.50 -15.40 9.34
CA ASP A 762 21.00 -16.71 8.90
C ASP A 762 20.48 -17.06 7.51
N GLU A 763 19.20 -16.71 7.22
CA GLU A 763 18.48 -17.08 5.98
C GLU A 763 18.27 -15.90 5.01
N TRP A 764 19.06 -14.82 5.11
CA TRP A 764 18.91 -13.65 4.23
C TRP A 764 18.99 -14.01 2.74
N GLN A 765 19.92 -14.90 2.35
CA GLN A 765 20.07 -15.31 0.97
C GLN A 765 18.85 -16.10 0.48
N TRP A 766 18.32 -17.00 1.30
CA TRP A 766 17.09 -17.70 0.97
C TRP A 766 15.91 -16.72 0.77
N LEU A 767 15.81 -15.73 1.64
CA LEU A 767 14.77 -14.69 1.52
C LEU A 767 14.93 -13.89 0.21
N GLU A 768 16.16 -13.51 -0.12
CA GLU A 768 16.47 -12.80 -1.36
C GLU A 768 16.14 -13.67 -2.60
N ASP A 769 16.48 -14.94 -2.58
CA ASP A 769 16.19 -15.87 -3.67
C ASP A 769 14.67 -16.14 -3.83
N THR A 770 13.90 -16.04 -2.75
CA THR A 770 12.47 -16.35 -2.73
C THR A 770 11.58 -15.14 -3.04
N VAL A 771 11.91 -13.97 -2.49
CA VAL A 771 11.10 -12.74 -2.63
C VAL A 771 11.93 -11.52 -3.05
N GLY A 772 13.20 -11.68 -3.40
CA GLY A 772 14.12 -10.58 -3.71
C GLY A 772 13.80 -9.83 -5.00
N GLY A 773 13.00 -10.39 -5.90
CA GLY A 773 12.48 -9.69 -7.09
C GLY A 773 11.13 -9.01 -6.86
N ASP A 774 10.66 -8.97 -5.63
CA ASP A 774 9.38 -8.40 -5.23
C ASP A 774 9.59 -6.99 -4.65
N MET A 775 8.75 -6.02 -5.02
CA MET A 775 8.71 -4.66 -4.42
C MET A 775 8.60 -4.70 -2.89
N GLU A 776 8.04 -5.78 -2.34
CA GLU A 776 7.85 -5.98 -0.90
C GLU A 776 9.11 -6.44 -0.15
N PHE A 777 10.18 -6.84 -0.84
CA PHE A 777 11.40 -7.36 -0.22
C PHE A 777 12.05 -6.37 0.76
N ALA A 778 12.21 -5.10 0.35
CA ALA A 778 12.80 -4.07 1.19
C ALA A 778 11.99 -3.80 2.47
N THR A 779 10.70 -4.10 2.47
CA THR A 779 9.81 -3.90 3.63
C THR A 779 10.16 -4.78 4.85
N TYR A 780 10.91 -5.88 4.66
CA TYR A 780 11.44 -6.66 5.80
C TYR A 780 12.39 -5.82 6.65
N ILE A 781 13.21 -4.96 6.02
CA ILE A 781 14.13 -4.04 6.71
C ILE A 781 13.33 -3.03 7.53
N THR A 782 12.32 -2.43 6.92
CA THR A 782 11.41 -1.47 7.58
C THR A 782 10.64 -2.09 8.75
N VAL A 783 10.21 -3.35 8.63
CA VAL A 783 9.55 -4.08 9.72
C VAL A 783 10.48 -4.22 10.93
N ILE A 784 11.76 -4.55 10.70
CA ILE A 784 12.76 -4.66 11.77
C ILE A 784 12.98 -3.30 12.42
N ALA A 785 13.22 -2.27 11.60
CA ALA A 785 13.42 -0.91 12.06
C ALA A 785 12.20 -0.37 12.83
N GLY A 786 10.99 -0.77 12.43
CA GLY A 786 9.75 -0.43 13.12
C GLY A 786 9.64 -0.98 14.56
N ILE A 787 10.39 -2.04 14.89
CA ILE A 787 10.31 -2.75 16.17
C ILE A 787 11.54 -2.50 17.05
N PHE A 788 12.73 -2.38 16.48
CA PHE A 788 13.97 -2.18 17.23
C PHE A 788 14.02 -0.82 17.95
N GLN A 789 14.39 -0.84 19.24
CA GLN A 789 14.28 0.34 20.10
C GLN A 789 15.39 0.41 21.20
N THR A 790 16.46 -0.38 21.06
CA THR A 790 17.55 -0.39 22.05
C THR A 790 18.89 -0.09 21.37
N PRO A 791 19.90 0.46 22.10
CA PRO A 791 21.23 0.66 21.56
C PRO A 791 21.88 -0.63 21.03
N THR A 792 21.59 -1.78 21.68
CA THR A 792 22.09 -3.09 21.24
C THR A 792 21.50 -3.45 19.88
N HIS A 793 20.19 -3.36 19.72
CA HIS A 793 19.52 -3.64 18.45
C HIS A 793 20.00 -2.71 17.33
N LEU A 794 20.24 -1.43 17.63
CA LEU A 794 20.81 -0.50 16.65
C LEU A 794 22.20 -0.95 16.19
N ALA A 795 23.06 -1.35 17.12
CA ALA A 795 24.40 -1.82 16.79
C ALA A 795 24.36 -3.11 15.94
N GLU A 796 23.49 -4.06 16.29
CA GLU A 796 23.28 -5.30 15.54
C GLU A 796 22.71 -5.04 14.14
N PHE A 797 21.73 -4.14 14.02
CA PHE A 797 21.13 -3.74 12.75
C PHE A 797 22.18 -3.14 11.81
N LYS A 798 22.99 -2.19 12.31
CA LYS A 798 24.09 -1.61 11.55
C LYS A 798 25.09 -2.66 11.11
N ALA A 799 25.55 -3.51 12.02
CA ALA A 799 26.53 -4.55 11.71
C ALA A 799 26.08 -5.50 10.61
N PHE A 800 24.77 -5.79 10.51
CA PHE A 800 24.21 -6.69 9.50
C PHE A 800 23.88 -5.99 8.17
N PHE A 801 23.30 -4.79 8.22
CA PHE A 801 22.80 -4.11 7.01
C PHE A 801 23.79 -3.13 6.37
N GLU A 802 24.71 -2.48 7.11
CA GLU A 802 25.69 -1.59 6.49
C GLU A 802 26.53 -2.24 5.37
N PRO A 803 26.98 -3.51 5.49
CA PRO A 803 27.66 -4.19 4.39
C PRO A 803 26.82 -4.35 3.12
N LYS A 804 25.49 -4.25 3.22
CA LYS A 804 24.50 -4.39 2.12
C LYS A 804 24.12 -3.05 1.48
N LEU A 805 24.69 -1.93 1.94
CA LEU A 805 24.46 -0.59 1.37
C LEU A 805 24.83 -0.49 -0.12
N ALA A 806 25.73 -1.36 -0.61
CA ALA A 806 26.09 -1.41 -2.03
C ALA A 806 25.11 -2.21 -2.90
N THR A 807 24.12 -2.89 -2.31
CA THR A 807 23.10 -3.64 -3.04
C THR A 807 22.11 -2.67 -3.67
N PRO A 808 21.93 -2.67 -5.00
CA PRO A 808 20.94 -1.83 -5.66
C PRO A 808 19.54 -2.06 -5.08
N GLY A 809 18.75 -0.99 -4.93
CA GLY A 809 17.41 -1.04 -4.36
C GLY A 809 17.36 -1.00 -2.81
N LEU A 810 18.43 -1.36 -2.08
CA LEU A 810 18.42 -1.41 -0.61
C LEU A 810 19.09 -0.20 0.06
N THR A 811 19.94 0.54 -0.65
CA THR A 811 20.77 1.63 -0.07
C THR A 811 19.94 2.66 0.68
N ARG A 812 18.87 3.14 0.07
CA ARG A 812 17.99 4.17 0.66
C ARG A 812 17.30 3.64 1.91
N GLU A 813 16.67 2.47 1.81
CA GLU A 813 15.92 1.86 2.89
C GLU A 813 16.80 1.61 4.13
N ILE A 814 17.95 0.98 3.93
CA ILE A 814 18.91 0.75 5.02
C ILE A 814 19.34 2.06 5.67
N THR A 815 19.65 3.09 4.87
CA THR A 815 20.11 4.39 5.38
C THR A 815 19.03 5.07 6.22
N MET A 816 17.78 5.04 5.76
CA MET A 816 16.66 5.63 6.48
C MET A 816 16.32 4.86 7.76
N ASP A 817 16.31 3.54 7.70
CA ASP A 817 15.92 2.69 8.82
C ASP A 817 16.95 2.74 9.97
N ILE A 818 18.23 2.91 9.66
CA ILE A 818 19.24 3.23 10.67
C ILE A 818 18.83 4.50 11.44
N LYS A 819 18.45 5.58 10.73
CA LYS A 819 18.02 6.85 11.36
C LYS A 819 16.73 6.69 12.18
N VAL A 820 15.78 5.88 11.69
CA VAL A 820 14.54 5.57 12.41
C VAL A 820 14.84 4.93 13.76
N ILE A 821 15.74 3.93 13.81
CA ILE A 821 16.13 3.28 15.07
C ILE A 821 16.91 4.25 15.96
N GLU A 822 17.88 4.98 15.42
CA GLU A 822 18.66 5.98 16.15
C GLU A 822 17.77 7.01 16.84
N THR A 823 16.83 7.56 16.10
CA THR A 823 15.87 8.55 16.59
C THR A 823 15.02 8.00 17.73
N ARG A 824 14.51 6.77 17.56
CA ARG A 824 13.69 6.12 18.58
C ARG A 824 14.47 5.83 19.85
N VAL A 825 15.70 5.32 19.72
CA VAL A 825 16.59 5.08 20.87
C VAL A 825 16.84 6.38 21.62
N ALA A 826 17.22 7.45 20.92
CA ALA A 826 17.49 8.75 21.53
C ALA A 826 16.22 9.39 22.16
N LEU A 827 15.05 9.21 21.57
CA LEU A 827 13.78 9.67 22.14
C LEU A 827 13.45 8.93 23.44
N ILE A 828 13.61 7.62 23.45
CA ILE A 828 13.36 6.79 24.64
C ILE A 828 14.30 7.17 25.77
N GLU A 829 15.57 7.38 25.50
CA GLU A 829 16.56 7.76 26.51
C GLU A 829 16.28 9.13 27.12
N THR A 830 15.80 10.08 26.32
CA THR A 830 15.55 11.46 26.81
C THR A 830 14.20 11.62 27.49
N GLU A 831 13.14 10.90 27.07
CA GLU A 831 11.76 11.15 27.50
C GLU A 831 11.23 10.14 28.53
N ARG A 832 11.88 8.99 28.70
CA ARG A 832 11.38 7.86 29.52
C ARG A 832 10.88 8.29 30.90
N ASP A 833 11.70 8.98 31.67
CA ASP A 833 11.35 9.33 33.06
C ASP A 833 10.19 10.32 33.14
N ALA A 834 10.17 11.30 32.24
CA ALA A 834 9.10 12.30 32.15
C ALA A 834 7.75 11.65 31.76
N VAL A 835 7.77 10.76 30.77
CA VAL A 835 6.57 10.05 30.32
C VAL A 835 6.03 9.11 31.40
N GLN A 836 6.91 8.34 32.07
CA GLN A 836 6.50 7.47 33.17
C GLN A 836 5.88 8.25 34.33
N ALA A 837 6.47 9.41 34.67
CA ALA A 837 5.91 10.30 35.68
C ALA A 837 4.55 10.86 35.28
N ALA A 838 4.37 11.30 34.02
CA ALA A 838 3.09 11.80 33.52
C ALA A 838 1.99 10.72 33.56
N VAL A 839 2.32 9.48 33.12
CA VAL A 839 1.38 8.33 33.22
C VAL A 839 1.00 8.05 34.67
N ALA A 840 1.97 8.04 35.60
CA ALA A 840 1.72 7.83 37.01
C ALA A 840 0.83 8.93 37.65
N GLN A 841 0.91 10.16 37.14
CA GLN A 841 0.04 11.26 37.59
C GLN A 841 -1.37 11.16 37.00
N ALA A 842 -1.51 10.73 35.76
CA ALA A 842 -2.78 10.63 35.06
C ALA A 842 -3.72 9.56 35.66
N ILE A 843 -3.20 8.55 36.35
CA ILE A 843 -3.96 7.46 37.01
C ILE A 843 -4.27 7.72 38.47
N LYS A 844 -3.98 8.91 39.02
CA LYS A 844 -4.30 9.32 40.37
C LYS A 844 -5.67 9.97 40.43
#